data_135fd5b97c1f440a3000d296dfaab0b1
#
_entry.id   135fd5b97c1f440a3000d296dfaab0b1
#
_cell.length_a   1.000
_cell.length_b   1.000
_cell.length_c   1.000
_cell.angle_alpha   90.00
_cell.angle_beta   90.00
_cell.angle_gamma   90.00
#
_symmetry.space_group_name_H-M   'P 1'
#
loop_
_entity.id
_entity.type
_entity.pdbx_description
1 polymer ?
#
loop_
_entity_poly.entity_id
_entity_poly.type
_entity_poly.pdbx_seq_one_letter_code
_entity_poly.pdbx_strand_id
1 'polypeptide(L)'
;MTRSVWLASTAAATLWLGMALPVVAKDPAGAGVEARQDPERPGVLVYDPAFFADTRPRTALDMIQRLPGFALNSGSSGTRGLAGTAGNVLIDGRHPSTKSEGLDNLLGRISADSVERVELIRGGAPGIDMQGRSVVANVVLKTTVTVERVLGFDAYIYEDGYIGPIVMAEYSRRAGDNQIEGAISATVDRTSNTNEGRRQRFDPSGVLIQDAEIDSWDRFRNVRASGAIQRPQGGGLLRVNAVTSYFNNDQEQDIFIRSGAGDDDFSQQGFEELSGEIGARWTRPLGPDTELELTGLQRLDTSTVESGFVRTGRTGLFTSDSTSGETIGRGVIRYRRDDRWSYEGGAEVAYNFLDTDSAYEENGVPIALPGASVLVEELRSEVSGQATWRPAPNLTVEAGLRVEVSEIRQSGDTDSAKSFVYPKPRLLVTWTPMPNHQFRFRMERKVSQLDFDDFAASAEVDLGQVEAGNADLEPYKSNPIEVVYERRFWDEGVFSARLTHNRYEDYIDIIPLVGGFEALGNVGDASQTEFEVQVTLPTDRLGIPGGRLQARAVTRESEVTDPLTGETRRFSGDDGFGCGLAFDQDLDGGRWAWGVDHGCDQDGGTGYRVRELRYTESEPYFGAYVQWKPSRDLSVRVDVSNLTDAEERRRRDIYAGPRDSAPLSLRETYSQTRGSWLFLQIRKTI
;
A
#
# COMPACT_ATOMS: atom_id res chain seq x y z
N MET A 1 -29.23 -41.09 -5.07
CA MET A 1 -29.45 -41.40 -3.64
C MET A 1 -28.13 -41.78 -3.05
N THR A 2 -27.56 -40.91 -2.26
CA THR A 2 -26.74 -41.02 -1.07
C THR A 2 -25.93 -39.69 -0.92
N ARG A 3 -26.47 -38.87 -0.06
CA ARG A 3 -25.78 -37.62 0.39
C ARG A 3 -24.60 -38.00 1.26
N SER A 4 -23.40 -37.70 0.83
CA SER A 4 -22.22 -37.67 1.69
C SER A 4 -22.06 -36.25 2.25
N VAL A 5 -22.46 -36.10 3.50
CA VAL A 5 -22.22 -34.91 4.31
C VAL A 5 -20.74 -34.90 4.66
N TRP A 6 -19.97 -34.01 4.08
CA TRP A 6 -18.65 -33.67 4.56
C TRP A 6 -18.81 -32.65 5.71
N LEU A 7 -18.59 -33.12 6.91
CA LEU A 7 -18.37 -32.28 8.09
C LEU A 7 -17.09 -31.48 7.89
N ALA A 8 -17.24 -30.20 7.60
CA ALA A 8 -16.19 -29.23 7.77
C ALA A 8 -15.83 -29.21 9.28
N SER A 9 -14.69 -29.74 9.63
CA SER A 9 -14.11 -29.61 10.95
C SER A 9 -13.64 -28.17 11.13
N THR A 10 -14.55 -27.31 11.58
CA THR A 10 -14.22 -26.03 12.20
C THR A 10 -13.43 -26.34 13.47
N ALA A 11 -12.11 -26.34 13.36
CA ALA A 11 -11.25 -26.18 14.51
C ALA A 11 -11.39 -24.73 15.00
N ALA A 12 -12.52 -24.43 15.63
CA ALA A 12 -12.63 -23.30 16.50
C ALA A 12 -11.67 -23.52 17.66
N ALA A 13 -10.46 -22.96 17.55
CA ALA A 13 -9.56 -22.79 18.67
C ALA A 13 -10.28 -21.86 19.65
N THR A 14 -11.05 -22.44 20.54
CA THR A 14 -11.61 -21.79 21.71
C THR A 14 -10.46 -21.44 22.65
N LEU A 15 -9.79 -20.33 22.39
CA LEU A 15 -8.92 -19.70 23.37
C LEU A 15 -9.81 -19.04 24.44
N TRP A 16 -10.26 -19.87 25.36
CA TRP A 16 -10.72 -19.43 26.67
C TRP A 16 -9.50 -18.93 27.46
N LEU A 17 -9.07 -17.69 27.24
CA LEU A 17 -8.22 -16.96 28.17
C LEU A 17 -9.11 -16.36 29.26
N GLY A 18 -9.69 -17.22 30.07
CA GLY A 18 -10.14 -16.91 31.43
C GLY A 18 -8.92 -16.79 32.34
N MET A 19 -8.07 -15.80 32.14
CA MET A 19 -7.06 -15.41 33.12
C MET A 19 -7.67 -14.34 34.04
N ALA A 20 -8.30 -14.80 35.12
CA ALA A 20 -8.33 -14.04 36.35
C ALA A 20 -6.89 -14.02 36.90
N LEU A 21 -6.06 -13.09 36.43
CA LEU A 21 -4.77 -12.81 37.06
C LEU A 21 -5.04 -12.11 38.38
N PRO A 22 -4.38 -12.55 39.49
CA PRO A 22 -4.47 -11.85 40.76
C PRO A 22 -3.89 -10.44 40.59
N VAL A 23 -4.66 -9.45 41.02
CA VAL A 23 -4.22 -8.07 41.15
C VAL A 23 -3.13 -8.04 42.23
N VAL A 24 -1.88 -8.11 41.81
CA VAL A 24 -0.76 -7.71 42.66
C VAL A 24 -0.45 -6.27 42.28
N ALA A 25 -1.04 -5.35 43.00
CA ALA A 25 -0.62 -3.97 42.99
C ALA A 25 0.81 -3.88 43.56
N LYS A 26 1.76 -3.60 42.72
CA LYS A 26 3.05 -3.05 43.11
C LYS A 26 3.37 -1.95 42.12
N ASP A 27 3.18 -0.70 42.55
CA ASP A 27 3.69 0.46 41.84
C ASP A 27 5.19 0.34 41.67
N PRO A 28 5.74 0.28 40.45
CA PRO A 28 7.11 0.63 40.23
C PRO A 28 7.15 2.15 40.00
N ALA A 29 8.01 2.80 40.71
CA ALA A 29 8.35 4.20 40.54
C ALA A 29 8.86 4.46 39.12
N GLY A 30 8.04 5.12 38.33
CA GLY A 30 8.22 5.55 36.97
C GLY A 30 6.84 5.87 36.44
N ALA A 31 6.28 7.06 36.76
CA ALA A 31 5.04 7.52 36.16
C ALA A 31 5.30 7.64 34.65
N GLY A 32 4.91 6.62 33.88
CA GLY A 32 4.83 6.71 32.44
C GLY A 32 3.98 7.93 32.08
N VAL A 33 4.41 8.72 31.14
CA VAL A 33 3.63 9.86 30.65
C VAL A 33 2.47 9.28 29.85
N GLU A 34 1.29 9.21 30.46
CA GLU A 34 0.08 8.70 29.82
C GLU A 34 -0.38 9.63 28.68
N ALA A 35 -1.00 9.02 27.65
CA ALA A 35 -1.72 9.77 26.65
C ALA A 35 -2.88 10.55 27.31
N ARG A 36 -2.94 11.84 27.03
CA ARG A 36 -3.97 12.72 27.56
C ARG A 36 -5.15 12.83 26.60
N GLN A 37 -6.36 12.63 27.08
CA GLN A 37 -7.54 12.95 26.27
C GLN A 37 -7.66 14.48 26.12
N ASP A 38 -7.89 14.95 24.91
CA ASP A 38 -8.15 16.37 24.66
C ASP A 38 -9.53 16.74 25.27
N PRO A 39 -9.58 17.66 26.24
CA PRO A 39 -10.85 18.00 26.89
C PRO A 39 -11.83 18.72 25.96
N GLU A 40 -11.35 19.39 24.93
CA GLU A 40 -12.15 20.16 23.97
C GLU A 40 -12.54 19.33 22.73
N ARG A 41 -11.80 18.25 22.45
CA ARG A 41 -12.01 17.40 21.28
C ARG A 41 -12.16 15.93 21.69
N PRO A 42 -13.35 15.49 22.09
CA PRO A 42 -13.62 14.09 22.40
C PRO A 42 -13.23 13.18 21.24
N GLY A 43 -12.51 12.08 21.54
CA GLY A 43 -11.97 11.15 20.53
C GLY A 43 -10.54 11.47 20.07
N VAL A 44 -9.94 12.56 20.58
CA VAL A 44 -8.55 12.91 20.33
C VAL A 44 -7.70 12.54 21.55
N LEU A 45 -6.68 11.70 21.33
CA LEU A 45 -5.64 11.39 22.30
C LEU A 45 -4.38 12.18 21.97
N VAL A 46 -3.85 12.89 22.94
CA VAL A 46 -2.65 13.72 22.79
C VAL A 46 -1.47 12.99 23.43
N TYR A 47 -0.42 12.82 22.66
CA TYR A 47 0.86 12.25 23.04
C TYR A 47 1.90 13.37 23.01
N ASP A 48 2.37 13.79 24.17
CA ASP A 48 3.45 14.78 24.27
C ASP A 48 4.81 14.13 23.96
N PRO A 49 5.86 14.88 23.55
CA PRO A 49 7.19 14.31 23.26
C PRO A 49 7.78 13.49 24.40
N ALA A 50 7.37 13.78 25.65
CA ALA A 50 7.80 13.03 26.84
C ALA A 50 7.36 11.56 26.82
N PHE A 51 6.22 11.25 26.19
CA PHE A 51 5.73 9.88 26.01
C PHE A 51 6.73 9.01 25.21
N PHE A 52 7.41 9.62 24.26
CA PHE A 52 8.38 8.94 23.37
C PHE A 52 9.83 9.00 23.89
N ALA A 53 10.08 9.64 25.03
CA ALA A 53 11.45 9.95 25.47
C ALA A 53 12.33 8.71 25.67
N ASP A 54 11.75 7.61 26.15
CA ASP A 54 12.47 6.37 26.43
C ASP A 54 12.87 5.60 25.14
N THR A 55 12.27 5.93 23.99
CA THR A 55 12.61 5.35 22.69
C THR A 55 13.60 6.21 21.89
N ARG A 56 13.88 7.43 22.36
CA ARG A 56 14.74 8.42 21.66
C ARG A 56 14.37 8.57 20.19
N PRO A 57 13.14 8.98 19.86
CA PRO A 57 12.75 9.18 18.48
C PRO A 57 13.59 10.28 17.84
N ARG A 58 13.96 10.11 16.59
CA ARG A 58 14.69 11.12 15.81
C ARG A 58 13.77 11.87 14.86
N THR A 59 12.75 11.19 14.39
CA THR A 59 11.81 11.70 13.38
C THR A 59 10.37 11.58 13.87
N ALA A 60 9.48 12.31 13.21
CA ALA A 60 8.05 12.14 13.43
C ALA A 60 7.60 10.71 13.04
N LEU A 61 8.26 10.08 12.05
CA LEU A 61 7.99 8.69 11.68
C LEU A 61 8.22 7.74 12.86
N ASP A 62 9.35 7.89 13.57
CA ASP A 62 9.65 7.09 14.76
C ASP A 62 8.54 7.25 15.82
N MET A 63 8.02 8.47 16.01
CA MET A 63 6.93 8.72 16.95
C MET A 63 5.61 8.08 16.48
N ILE A 64 5.27 8.21 15.21
CA ILE A 64 4.05 7.63 14.62
C ILE A 64 4.05 6.10 14.73
N GLN A 65 5.17 5.45 14.46
CA GLN A 65 5.32 3.99 14.57
C GLN A 65 5.19 3.47 16.01
N ARG A 66 5.37 4.35 17.00
CA ARG A 66 5.22 4.01 18.43
C ARG A 66 3.81 4.30 18.97
N LEU A 67 2.90 4.85 18.16
CA LEU A 67 1.53 5.13 18.63
C LEU A 67 0.76 3.82 18.88
N PRO A 68 0.18 3.65 20.08
CA PRO A 68 -0.56 2.46 20.42
C PRO A 68 -1.80 2.25 19.53
N GLY A 69 -1.91 1.09 18.88
CA GLY A 69 -3.03 0.72 18.02
C GLY A 69 -3.19 1.60 16.78
N PHE A 70 -2.09 2.18 16.31
CA PHE A 70 -2.02 2.90 15.04
C PHE A 70 -1.06 2.18 14.10
N ALA A 71 -1.51 1.90 12.90
CA ALA A 71 -0.70 1.43 11.81
C ALA A 71 -0.63 2.53 10.74
N LEU A 72 0.58 2.92 10.38
CA LEU A 72 0.80 3.90 9.31
C LEU A 72 0.32 3.31 7.98
N ASN A 73 -0.46 4.11 7.26
CA ASN A 73 -0.85 3.85 5.88
C ASN A 73 -0.41 5.04 5.05
N SER A 74 0.55 4.85 4.18
CA SER A 74 1.17 5.92 3.40
C SER A 74 0.28 6.45 2.26
N GLY A 75 -0.87 5.83 2.04
CA GLY A 75 -1.76 6.18 0.94
C GLY A 75 -1.45 5.39 -0.33
N SER A 76 -2.03 5.80 -1.46
CA SER A 76 -1.82 5.21 -2.77
C SER A 76 -1.52 6.29 -3.80
N SER A 77 -0.37 6.20 -4.45
CA SER A 77 0.01 7.10 -5.55
C SER A 77 -0.71 6.75 -6.87
N GLY A 78 -1.10 5.49 -7.04
CA GLY A 78 -1.78 5.00 -8.26
C GLY A 78 -3.26 5.35 -8.35
N THR A 79 -3.91 5.77 -7.25
CA THR A 79 -5.33 6.17 -7.28
C THR A 79 -5.46 7.58 -7.86
N ARG A 80 -6.27 7.77 -8.90
CA ARG A 80 -6.51 9.08 -9.52
C ARG A 80 -7.37 9.99 -8.63
N GLY A 81 -7.13 11.30 -8.68
CA GLY A 81 -7.76 12.28 -7.81
C GLY A 81 -7.09 12.38 -6.42
N LEU A 82 -7.57 13.29 -5.59
CA LEU A 82 -7.07 13.50 -4.21
C LEU A 82 -7.92 12.81 -3.15
N ALA A 83 -9.15 12.43 -3.47
CA ALA A 83 -10.06 11.83 -2.50
C ALA A 83 -9.67 10.38 -2.19
N GLY A 84 -9.19 10.13 -0.96
CA GLY A 84 -8.82 8.79 -0.48
C GLY A 84 -7.39 8.35 -0.78
N THR A 85 -6.60 9.16 -1.51
CA THR A 85 -5.21 8.86 -1.84
C THR A 85 -4.24 9.19 -0.72
N ALA A 86 -4.53 10.23 0.06
CA ALA A 86 -3.70 10.59 1.20
C ALA A 86 -3.70 9.48 2.26
N GLY A 87 -2.55 9.25 2.86
CA GLY A 87 -2.40 8.31 3.95
C GLY A 87 -3.19 8.71 5.20
N ASN A 88 -2.93 8.06 6.32
CA ASN A 88 -3.64 8.28 7.56
C ASN A 88 -2.90 9.18 8.57
N VAL A 89 -1.98 10.01 8.09
CA VAL A 89 -1.29 11.01 8.93
C VAL A 89 -1.46 12.41 8.35
N LEU A 90 -1.79 13.34 9.24
CA LEU A 90 -1.85 14.76 9.00
C LEU A 90 -0.59 15.45 9.55
N ILE A 91 -0.21 16.55 8.94
CA ILE A 91 0.82 17.46 9.44
C ILE A 91 0.16 18.82 9.66
N ASP A 92 0.19 19.33 10.91
CA ASP A 92 -0.50 20.55 11.33
C ASP A 92 -2.00 20.54 10.95
N GLY A 93 -2.67 19.38 11.11
CA GLY A 93 -4.09 19.18 10.84
C GLY A 93 -4.47 19.01 9.36
N ARG A 94 -3.49 18.84 8.46
CA ARG A 94 -3.71 18.80 7.00
C ARG A 94 -3.04 17.61 6.34
N HIS A 95 -3.70 17.03 5.35
CA HIS A 95 -3.08 16.02 4.49
C HIS A 95 -1.96 16.64 3.65
N PRO A 96 -0.90 15.90 3.32
CA PRO A 96 0.08 16.31 2.32
C PRO A 96 -0.57 16.71 0.99
N SER A 97 0.03 17.65 0.28
CA SER A 97 -0.42 18.11 -1.05
C SER A 97 0.31 17.43 -2.21
N THR A 98 0.93 16.28 -1.94
CA THR A 98 1.66 15.44 -2.90
C THR A 98 1.02 14.06 -2.94
N LYS A 99 1.06 13.41 -4.10
CA LYS A 99 0.69 12.00 -4.28
C LYS A 99 1.92 11.12 -4.48
N SER A 100 2.94 11.66 -5.16
CA SER A 100 4.15 10.92 -5.51
C SER A 100 5.13 10.77 -4.35
N GLU A 101 4.90 11.45 -3.22
CA GLU A 101 5.73 11.32 -2.02
C GLU A 101 4.99 10.65 -0.88
N GLY A 102 5.43 9.44 -0.51
CA GLY A 102 4.85 8.68 0.59
C GLY A 102 4.99 9.37 1.95
N LEU A 103 4.03 9.12 2.85
CA LEU A 103 4.06 9.64 4.22
C LEU A 103 5.31 9.23 4.99
N ASP A 104 5.86 8.05 4.74
CA ASP A 104 7.09 7.57 5.38
C ASP A 104 8.24 8.53 5.12
N ASN A 105 8.42 8.96 3.87
CA ASN A 105 9.46 9.91 3.49
C ASN A 105 9.22 11.30 4.09
N LEU A 106 7.95 11.77 4.07
CA LEU A 106 7.59 13.06 4.64
C LEU A 106 7.81 13.11 6.15
N LEU A 107 7.37 12.08 6.88
CA LEU A 107 7.50 11.97 8.34
C LEU A 107 8.95 11.69 8.76
N GLY A 108 9.70 10.96 7.93
CA GLY A 108 11.12 10.69 8.15
C GLY A 108 11.99 11.95 8.12
N ARG A 109 11.56 12.99 7.40
CA ARG A 109 12.27 14.29 7.33
C ARG A 109 11.88 15.27 8.44
N ILE A 110 10.80 15.02 9.17
CA ILE A 110 10.39 15.87 10.29
C ILE A 110 11.14 15.41 11.54
N SER A 111 12.03 16.25 12.07
CA SER A 111 12.71 15.98 13.32
C SER A 111 11.72 15.81 14.48
N ALA A 112 11.95 14.81 15.33
CA ALA A 112 11.22 14.66 16.58
C ALA A 112 11.31 15.89 17.48
N ASP A 113 12.45 16.60 17.45
CA ASP A 113 12.64 17.85 18.20
C ASP A 113 11.75 19.00 17.68
N SER A 114 11.29 18.92 16.43
CA SER A 114 10.34 19.88 15.83
C SER A 114 8.87 19.56 16.15
N VAL A 115 8.58 18.35 16.67
CA VAL A 115 7.22 17.96 17.05
C VAL A 115 6.85 18.57 18.40
N GLU A 116 5.71 19.27 18.45
CA GLU A 116 5.10 19.76 19.68
C GLU A 116 4.32 18.66 20.40
N ARG A 117 3.52 17.91 19.63
CA ARG A 117 2.72 16.76 20.08
C ARG A 117 2.25 15.93 18.90
N VAL A 118 1.86 14.70 19.18
CA VAL A 118 1.15 13.85 18.21
C VAL A 118 -0.27 13.63 18.73
N GLU A 119 -1.26 13.85 17.87
CA GLU A 119 -2.68 13.65 18.18
C GLU A 119 -3.18 12.40 17.44
N LEU A 120 -3.77 11.47 18.15
CA LEU A 120 -4.42 10.29 17.58
C LEU A 120 -5.93 10.49 17.62
N ILE A 121 -6.53 10.62 16.44
CA ILE A 121 -7.93 11.01 16.24
C ILE A 121 -8.70 9.76 15.81
N ARG A 122 -9.73 9.44 16.57
CA ARG A 122 -10.60 8.29 16.35
C ARG A 122 -12.05 8.73 16.23
N GLY A 123 -12.69 8.41 15.10
CA GLY A 123 -14.10 8.72 14.88
C GLY A 123 -14.40 10.19 14.66
N GLY A 124 -13.50 10.91 14.00
CA GLY A 124 -13.68 12.31 13.61
C GLY A 124 -13.45 13.33 14.73
N ALA A 125 -12.81 14.43 14.40
CA ALA A 125 -12.68 15.60 15.26
C ALA A 125 -13.11 16.87 14.49
N PRO A 126 -13.64 17.90 15.15
CA PRO A 126 -14.01 19.14 14.48
C PRO A 126 -12.83 19.75 13.72
N GLY A 127 -13.04 20.11 12.46
CA GLY A 127 -12.02 20.74 11.62
C GLY A 127 -10.95 19.81 11.08
N ILE A 128 -11.07 18.50 11.25
CA ILE A 128 -10.15 17.48 10.75
C ILE A 128 -10.82 16.73 9.60
N ASP A 129 -10.20 16.75 8.42
CA ASP A 129 -10.59 15.93 7.28
C ASP A 129 -10.08 14.50 7.48
N MET A 130 -10.95 13.59 7.85
CA MET A 130 -10.62 12.17 8.03
C MET A 130 -10.49 11.42 6.69
N GLN A 131 -10.89 12.01 5.57
CA GLN A 131 -10.96 11.40 4.23
C GLN A 131 -11.51 9.97 4.22
N GLY A 132 -12.49 9.73 5.05
CA GLY A 132 -13.09 8.42 5.13
C GLY A 132 -12.39 7.42 6.04
N ARG A 133 -11.32 7.79 6.70
CA ARG A 133 -10.59 6.91 7.62
C ARG A 133 -11.21 6.95 9.01
N SER A 134 -11.18 5.83 9.68
CA SER A 134 -11.71 5.72 11.06
C SER A 134 -10.69 6.17 12.11
N VAL A 135 -9.40 6.18 11.77
CA VAL A 135 -8.31 6.60 12.65
C VAL A 135 -7.27 7.38 11.83
N VAL A 136 -6.88 8.53 12.34
CA VAL A 136 -5.86 9.41 11.74
C VAL A 136 -4.93 9.90 12.84
N ALA A 137 -3.63 9.95 12.59
CA ALA A 137 -2.68 10.65 13.45
C ALA A 137 -2.43 12.07 12.90
N ASN A 138 -2.19 13.04 13.78
CA ASN A 138 -1.84 14.40 13.42
C ASN A 138 -0.53 14.80 14.12
N VAL A 139 0.50 15.06 13.34
CA VAL A 139 1.78 15.59 13.83
C VAL A 139 1.69 17.11 13.90
N VAL A 140 1.66 17.66 15.10
CA VAL A 140 1.63 19.10 15.34
C VAL A 140 3.05 19.59 15.57
N LEU A 141 3.47 20.57 14.78
CA LEU A 141 4.84 21.07 14.79
C LEU A 141 4.98 22.34 15.63
N LYS A 142 6.13 22.50 16.26
CA LYS A 142 6.50 23.71 16.99
C LYS A 142 6.60 24.91 16.06
N THR A 143 6.24 26.08 16.54
CA THR A 143 6.35 27.35 15.80
C THR A 143 7.73 28.00 15.94
N THR A 144 8.63 27.44 16.75
CA THR A 144 9.99 27.96 16.96
C THR A 144 10.85 27.81 15.71
N VAL A 145 11.92 28.61 15.60
CA VAL A 145 12.86 28.46 14.49
C VAL A 145 13.64 27.16 14.64
N THR A 146 13.54 26.30 13.66
CA THR A 146 14.31 25.06 13.55
C THR A 146 15.02 25.02 12.21
N VAL A 147 16.27 24.52 12.22
CA VAL A 147 17.02 24.20 10.99
C VAL A 147 17.63 22.83 11.18
N GLU A 148 17.44 21.99 10.20
CA GLU A 148 17.93 20.62 10.23
C GLU A 148 18.57 20.25 8.89
N ARG A 149 19.66 19.53 8.95
CA ARG A 149 20.35 18.96 7.81
C ARG A 149 20.67 17.52 8.14
N VAL A 150 20.25 16.61 7.30
CA VAL A 150 20.48 15.17 7.49
C VAL A 150 21.27 14.64 6.30
N LEU A 151 22.31 13.88 6.61
CA LEU A 151 22.99 13.03 5.64
C LEU A 151 22.69 11.57 5.99
N GLY A 152 22.31 10.80 4.98
CA GLY A 152 22.07 9.38 5.10
C GLY A 152 22.93 8.58 4.13
N PHE A 153 23.38 7.45 4.63
CA PHE A 153 23.98 6.39 3.82
C PHE A 153 23.35 5.07 4.23
N ASP A 154 22.75 4.38 3.27
CA ASP A 154 22.25 3.04 3.46
C ASP A 154 22.92 2.10 2.47
N ALA A 155 22.95 0.81 2.79
CA ALA A 155 23.45 -0.20 1.87
C ALA A 155 22.73 -1.53 2.10
N TYR A 156 22.25 -2.14 1.05
CA TYR A 156 21.95 -3.55 1.00
C TYR A 156 23.24 -4.32 0.75
N ILE A 157 23.44 -5.41 1.48
CA ILE A 157 24.61 -6.27 1.37
C ILE A 157 24.10 -7.70 1.24
N TYR A 158 24.32 -8.30 0.08
CA TYR A 158 23.82 -9.62 -0.28
C TYR A 158 24.87 -10.70 -0.04
N GLU A 159 24.47 -11.96 0.03
CA GLU A 159 25.35 -13.11 0.31
C GLU A 159 26.44 -13.31 -0.73
N ASP A 160 26.17 -12.97 -1.99
CA ASP A 160 27.14 -13.01 -3.11
C ASP A 160 28.18 -11.88 -3.07
N GLY A 161 28.08 -10.99 -2.06
CA GLY A 161 28.98 -9.85 -1.88
C GLY A 161 28.59 -8.61 -2.68
N TYR A 162 27.46 -8.58 -3.39
CA TYR A 162 26.96 -7.36 -4.00
C TYR A 162 26.54 -6.35 -2.92
N ILE A 163 26.83 -5.08 -3.18
CA ILE A 163 26.44 -3.97 -2.29
C ILE A 163 25.61 -2.96 -3.09
N GLY A 164 24.36 -2.75 -2.65
CA GLY A 164 23.43 -1.77 -3.20
C GLY A 164 23.44 -0.49 -2.36
N PRO A 165 24.18 0.57 -2.74
CA PRO A 165 24.26 1.81 -1.96
C PRO A 165 23.07 2.71 -2.19
N ILE A 166 22.67 3.40 -1.11
CA ILE A 166 21.69 4.49 -1.11
C ILE A 166 22.34 5.68 -0.41
N VAL A 167 22.35 6.82 -1.07
CA VAL A 167 22.81 8.07 -0.50
C VAL A 167 21.69 9.09 -0.47
N MET A 168 21.60 9.87 0.62
CA MET A 168 20.59 10.92 0.71
C MET A 168 21.11 12.14 1.45
N ALA A 169 20.55 13.30 1.09
CA ALA A 169 20.75 14.56 1.78
C ALA A 169 19.42 15.27 1.92
N GLU A 170 19.14 15.79 3.11
CA GLU A 170 17.90 16.48 3.43
C GLU A 170 18.18 17.80 4.12
N TYR A 171 17.36 18.78 3.84
CA TYR A 171 17.36 20.09 4.45
C TYR A 171 15.94 20.50 4.82
N SER A 172 15.76 20.96 6.05
CA SER A 172 14.52 21.63 6.44
C SER A 172 14.81 22.87 7.28
N ARG A 173 14.01 23.92 7.08
CA ARG A 173 14.01 25.12 7.88
C ARG A 173 12.59 25.56 8.12
N ARG A 174 12.24 25.77 9.38
CA ARG A 174 10.96 26.36 9.79
C ARG A 174 11.20 27.62 10.61
N ALA A 175 10.38 28.64 10.42
CA ALA A 175 10.39 29.88 11.18
C ALA A 175 8.93 30.41 11.24
N GLY A 176 8.21 30.05 12.29
CA GLY A 176 6.75 30.26 12.36
C GLY A 176 6.04 29.53 11.21
N ASP A 177 5.24 30.25 10.46
CA ASP A 177 4.49 29.70 9.31
C ASP A 177 5.33 29.54 8.03
N ASN A 178 6.56 30.06 8.02
CA ASN A 178 7.46 29.90 6.87
C ASN A 178 8.24 28.61 7.00
N GLN A 179 8.21 27.78 5.95
CA GLN A 179 8.92 26.51 5.90
C GLN A 179 9.54 26.31 4.51
N ILE A 180 10.75 25.76 4.49
CA ILE A 180 11.46 25.34 3.28
C ILE A 180 11.99 23.94 3.56
N GLU A 181 11.75 23.02 2.67
CA GLU A 181 12.22 21.64 2.73
C GLU A 181 12.81 21.24 1.38
N GLY A 182 13.78 20.35 1.41
CA GLY A 182 14.34 19.72 0.21
C GLY A 182 15.04 18.42 0.55
N ALA A 183 14.95 17.46 -0.34
CA ALA A 183 15.63 16.17 -0.24
C ALA A 183 16.12 15.72 -1.61
N ILE A 184 17.25 15.04 -1.62
CA ILE A 184 17.76 14.31 -2.78
C ILE A 184 18.24 12.95 -2.33
N SER A 185 17.93 11.91 -3.12
CA SER A 185 18.44 10.56 -2.90
C SER A 185 18.85 9.92 -4.21
N ALA A 186 19.83 9.03 -4.14
CA ALA A 186 20.24 8.19 -5.24
C ALA A 186 20.45 6.75 -4.74
N THR A 187 19.92 5.80 -5.48
CA THR A 187 19.96 4.37 -5.18
C THR A 187 20.47 3.61 -6.39
N VAL A 188 21.34 2.65 -6.15
CA VAL A 188 21.67 1.58 -7.11
C VAL A 188 21.58 0.28 -6.36
N ASP A 189 20.65 -0.59 -6.73
CA ASP A 189 20.42 -1.84 -6.02
C ASP A 189 19.86 -2.93 -6.94
N ARG A 190 19.63 -4.11 -6.38
CA ARG A 190 18.88 -5.23 -6.95
C ARG A 190 17.47 -5.25 -6.39
N THR A 191 16.53 -5.80 -7.15
CA THR A 191 15.21 -6.11 -6.61
C THR A 191 15.19 -7.52 -6.03
N SER A 192 14.04 -7.90 -5.50
CA SER A 192 13.77 -9.27 -5.05
C SER A 192 13.75 -10.32 -6.18
N ASN A 193 13.93 -9.92 -7.44
CA ASN A 193 13.92 -10.82 -8.58
C ASN A 193 15.31 -11.39 -8.92
N THR A 194 16.38 -10.97 -8.23
CA THR A 194 17.70 -11.60 -8.35
C THR A 194 17.71 -12.90 -7.55
N ASN A 195 17.59 -14.04 -8.24
CA ASN A 195 17.37 -15.33 -7.61
C ASN A 195 18.05 -16.46 -8.40
N GLU A 196 18.52 -17.46 -7.65
CA GLU A 196 18.83 -18.79 -8.20
C GLU A 196 17.65 -19.73 -7.92
N GLY A 197 17.42 -20.69 -8.83
CA GLY A 197 16.29 -21.57 -8.66
C GLY A 197 16.26 -22.75 -9.60
N ARG A 198 15.12 -23.42 -9.62
CA ARG A 198 14.89 -24.62 -10.42
C ARG A 198 13.52 -24.55 -11.10
N ARG A 199 13.48 -24.91 -12.38
CA ARG A 199 12.26 -25.15 -13.14
C ARG A 199 12.15 -26.60 -13.51
N GLN A 200 11.00 -27.22 -13.21
CA GLN A 200 10.69 -28.60 -13.61
C GLN A 200 9.39 -28.64 -14.38
N ARG A 201 9.39 -29.41 -15.48
CA ARG A 201 8.22 -29.62 -16.32
C ARG A 201 7.81 -31.09 -16.30
N PHE A 202 6.52 -31.31 -16.13
CA PHE A 202 5.92 -32.63 -16.07
C PHE A 202 4.85 -32.76 -17.16
N ASP A 203 4.73 -33.93 -17.74
CA ASP A 203 3.62 -34.26 -18.61
C ASP A 203 2.29 -34.37 -17.80
N PRO A 204 1.14 -34.47 -18.48
CA PRO A 204 -0.14 -34.60 -17.77
C PRO A 204 -0.27 -35.83 -16.86
N SER A 205 0.56 -36.85 -17.07
CA SER A 205 0.61 -38.06 -16.21
C SER A 205 1.50 -37.89 -14.98
N GLY A 206 2.22 -36.76 -14.87
CA GLY A 206 3.12 -36.43 -13.76
C GLY A 206 4.54 -36.96 -13.96
N VAL A 207 4.93 -37.37 -15.16
CA VAL A 207 6.30 -37.77 -15.48
C VAL A 207 7.14 -36.52 -15.75
N LEU A 208 8.31 -36.42 -15.08
CA LEU A 208 9.27 -35.34 -15.32
C LEU A 208 9.81 -35.44 -16.75
N ILE A 209 9.63 -34.39 -17.55
CA ILE A 209 10.05 -34.32 -18.96
C ILE A 209 11.16 -33.30 -19.19
N GLN A 210 11.35 -32.32 -18.29
CA GLN A 210 12.42 -31.35 -18.34
C GLN A 210 12.79 -30.89 -16.95
N ASP A 211 14.08 -30.71 -16.71
CA ASP A 211 14.65 -30.14 -15.48
C ASP A 211 15.68 -29.07 -15.85
N ALA A 212 15.59 -27.91 -15.24
CA ALA A 212 16.41 -26.75 -15.55
C ALA A 212 16.78 -25.94 -14.30
N GLU A 213 17.94 -25.33 -14.33
CA GLU A 213 18.36 -24.33 -13.35
C GLU A 213 17.96 -22.93 -13.85
N ILE A 214 17.61 -22.06 -12.92
CA ILE A 214 17.27 -20.66 -13.15
C ILE A 214 18.36 -19.80 -12.53
N ASP A 215 18.83 -18.83 -13.27
CA ASP A 215 19.67 -17.73 -12.81
C ASP A 215 19.01 -16.42 -13.24
N SER A 216 18.59 -15.63 -12.28
CA SER A 216 17.93 -14.35 -12.54
C SER A 216 18.68 -13.25 -11.82
N TRP A 217 18.90 -12.15 -12.50
CA TRP A 217 19.40 -10.95 -11.86
C TRP A 217 18.61 -9.73 -12.35
N ASP A 218 18.51 -8.74 -11.49
CA ASP A 218 18.01 -7.44 -11.86
C ASP A 218 18.80 -6.34 -11.15
N ARG A 219 18.79 -5.18 -11.74
CA ARG A 219 19.42 -4.00 -11.16
C ARG A 219 18.63 -2.77 -11.50
N PHE A 220 18.28 -2.02 -10.46
CA PHE A 220 17.65 -0.74 -10.67
C PHE A 220 18.52 0.44 -10.22
N ARG A 221 18.24 1.58 -10.79
CA ARG A 221 18.79 2.89 -10.43
C ARG A 221 17.64 3.83 -10.22
N ASN A 222 17.69 4.58 -9.12
CA ASN A 222 16.67 5.58 -8.81
C ASN A 222 17.36 6.86 -8.34
N VAL A 223 17.02 7.97 -8.96
CA VAL A 223 17.42 9.31 -8.49
C VAL A 223 16.14 10.10 -8.26
N ARG A 224 15.98 10.60 -7.04
CA ARG A 224 14.79 11.35 -6.63
C ARG A 224 15.18 12.66 -6.00
N ALA A 225 14.48 13.74 -6.38
CA ALA A 225 14.57 15.04 -5.74
C ALA A 225 13.17 15.53 -5.37
N SER A 226 13.03 16.10 -4.17
CA SER A 226 11.78 16.70 -3.72
C SER A 226 12.02 17.99 -2.95
N GLY A 227 11.03 18.87 -2.91
CA GLY A 227 11.10 20.11 -2.15
C GLY A 227 9.73 20.69 -1.90
N ALA A 228 9.64 21.52 -0.84
CA ALA A 228 8.44 22.26 -0.51
C ALA A 228 8.76 23.62 0.08
N ILE A 229 7.88 24.59 -0.20
CA ILE A 229 7.91 25.93 0.38
C ILE A 229 6.53 26.22 0.94
N GLN A 230 6.47 26.67 2.19
CA GLN A 230 5.26 27.14 2.84
C GLN A 230 5.46 28.57 3.34
N ARG A 231 4.44 29.42 3.16
CA ARG A 231 4.45 30.80 3.62
C ARG A 231 3.05 31.39 3.77
N PRO A 232 2.86 32.40 4.64
CA PRO A 232 1.65 33.19 4.65
C PRO A 232 1.44 33.91 3.32
N GLN A 233 0.23 33.79 2.74
CA GLN A 233 -0.13 34.41 1.47
C GLN A 233 -1.62 34.68 1.39
N GLY A 234 -2.02 35.92 1.05
CA GLY A 234 -3.43 36.28 0.79
C GLY A 234 -4.36 36.07 1.99
N GLY A 235 -3.88 36.26 3.22
CA GLY A 235 -4.64 36.03 4.46
C GLY A 235 -4.82 34.55 4.82
N GLY A 236 -4.05 33.69 4.20
CA GLY A 236 -4.01 32.25 4.45
C GLY A 236 -2.58 31.71 4.43
N LEU A 237 -2.44 30.41 4.35
CA LEU A 237 -1.17 29.69 4.27
C LEU A 237 -1.07 28.97 2.93
N LEU A 238 -0.06 29.32 2.13
CA LEU A 238 0.25 28.66 0.86
C LEU A 238 1.42 27.70 1.05
N ARG A 239 1.23 26.44 0.65
CA ARG A 239 2.30 25.44 0.50
C ARG A 239 2.37 25.01 -0.97
N VAL A 240 3.58 24.98 -1.50
CA VAL A 240 3.88 24.45 -2.84
C VAL A 240 4.95 23.38 -2.67
N ASN A 241 4.75 22.22 -3.27
CA ASN A 241 5.71 21.11 -3.31
C ASN A 241 5.99 20.69 -4.74
N ALA A 242 7.16 20.15 -4.97
CA ALA A 242 7.56 19.55 -6.23
C ALA A 242 8.37 18.27 -5.96
N VAL A 243 8.19 17.27 -6.82
CA VAL A 243 8.90 16.00 -6.78
C VAL A 243 9.28 15.63 -8.20
N THR A 244 10.47 15.08 -8.39
CA THR A 244 10.86 14.44 -9.64
C THR A 244 11.68 13.19 -9.34
N SER A 245 11.52 12.16 -10.16
CA SER A 245 12.34 10.94 -10.07
C SER A 245 12.62 10.37 -11.44
N TYR A 246 13.82 9.81 -11.57
CA TYR A 246 14.23 8.95 -12.67
C TYR A 246 14.45 7.56 -12.14
N PHE A 247 13.80 6.57 -12.74
CA PHE A 247 13.92 5.17 -12.41
C PHE A 247 14.28 4.38 -13.66
N ASN A 248 15.25 3.47 -13.53
CA ASN A 248 15.61 2.51 -14.58
C ASN A 248 15.78 1.15 -13.92
N ASN A 249 15.24 0.11 -14.52
CA ASN A 249 15.40 -1.28 -14.09
C ASN A 249 15.79 -2.16 -15.29
N ASP A 250 16.86 -2.93 -15.14
CA ASP A 250 17.32 -3.93 -16.10
C ASP A 250 17.20 -5.30 -15.42
N GLN A 251 16.48 -6.23 -16.05
CA GLN A 251 16.25 -7.59 -15.55
C GLN A 251 16.63 -8.60 -16.62
N GLU A 252 17.32 -9.68 -16.22
CA GLU A 252 17.65 -10.83 -17.08
C GLU A 252 17.35 -12.13 -16.33
N GLN A 253 16.91 -13.13 -17.07
CA GLN A 253 16.73 -14.48 -16.56
C GLN A 253 17.23 -15.50 -17.58
N ASP A 254 18.18 -16.32 -17.16
CA ASP A 254 18.67 -17.49 -17.86
C ASP A 254 18.09 -18.76 -17.27
N ILE A 255 17.63 -19.68 -18.10
CA ILE A 255 17.12 -20.98 -17.68
C ILE A 255 17.90 -22.07 -18.43
N PHE A 256 18.82 -22.72 -17.73
CA PHE A 256 19.73 -23.73 -18.26
C PHE A 256 19.12 -25.12 -18.16
N ILE A 257 18.82 -25.76 -19.27
CA ILE A 257 18.24 -27.11 -19.29
C ILE A 257 19.29 -28.15 -18.92
N ARG A 258 19.07 -28.87 -17.84
CA ARG A 258 19.94 -29.93 -17.32
C ARG A 258 19.55 -31.29 -17.82
N SER A 259 18.27 -31.54 -18.07
CA SER A 259 17.75 -32.76 -18.67
C SER A 259 16.43 -32.52 -19.39
N GLY A 260 16.10 -33.37 -20.36
CA GLY A 260 14.89 -33.26 -21.18
C GLY A 260 15.16 -32.62 -22.53
N ALA A 261 14.08 -32.36 -23.29
CA ALA A 261 14.20 -31.78 -24.64
C ALA A 261 14.06 -30.24 -24.57
N GLY A 262 14.67 -29.56 -25.51
CA GLY A 262 14.63 -28.11 -25.71
C GLY A 262 16.02 -27.47 -25.56
N ASP A 263 16.11 -26.21 -25.92
CA ASP A 263 17.28 -25.36 -25.72
C ASP A 263 17.14 -24.52 -24.47
N ASP A 264 18.21 -23.93 -23.97
CA ASP A 264 18.19 -22.99 -22.86
C ASP A 264 17.28 -21.81 -23.20
N ASP A 265 16.50 -21.33 -22.18
CA ASP A 265 15.63 -20.18 -22.33
C ASP A 265 16.36 -18.93 -21.80
N PHE A 266 16.11 -17.81 -22.45
CA PHE A 266 16.58 -16.49 -22.01
C PHE A 266 15.43 -15.50 -22.05
N SER A 267 15.35 -14.60 -21.07
CA SER A 267 14.48 -13.44 -21.12
C SER A 267 15.15 -12.21 -20.52
N GLN A 268 14.81 -11.04 -21.05
CA GLN A 268 15.29 -9.76 -20.58
C GLN A 268 14.14 -8.74 -20.53
N GLN A 269 14.22 -7.80 -19.60
CA GLN A 269 13.31 -6.66 -19.54
C GLN A 269 14.07 -5.41 -19.10
N GLY A 270 13.93 -4.35 -19.89
CA GLY A 270 14.34 -2.99 -19.56
C GLY A 270 13.12 -2.13 -19.28
N PHE A 271 13.17 -1.33 -18.23
CA PHE A 271 12.16 -0.34 -17.89
C PHE A 271 12.82 0.98 -17.51
N GLU A 272 12.39 2.07 -18.14
CA GLU A 272 12.80 3.42 -17.78
C GLU A 272 11.58 4.29 -17.49
N GLU A 273 11.65 5.14 -16.47
CA GLU A 273 10.60 6.09 -16.12
C GLU A 273 11.20 7.42 -15.67
N LEU A 274 10.67 8.50 -16.21
CA LEU A 274 10.87 9.86 -15.70
C LEU A 274 9.53 10.40 -15.22
N SER A 275 9.44 10.78 -13.94
CA SER A 275 8.24 11.32 -13.32
C SER A 275 8.46 12.72 -12.76
N GLY A 276 7.40 13.54 -12.79
CA GLY A 276 7.39 14.87 -12.23
C GLY A 276 6.02 15.24 -11.67
N GLU A 277 5.99 15.82 -10.47
CA GLU A 277 4.78 16.31 -9.81
C GLU A 277 5.01 17.70 -9.22
N ILE A 278 4.03 18.58 -9.37
CA ILE A 278 3.92 19.85 -8.65
C ILE A 278 2.56 19.94 -8.01
N GLY A 279 2.53 20.23 -6.70
CA GLY A 279 1.31 20.43 -5.92
C GLY A 279 1.30 21.79 -5.24
N ALA A 280 0.11 22.37 -5.09
CA ALA A 280 -0.08 23.60 -4.35
C ALA A 280 -1.33 23.48 -3.47
N ARG A 281 -1.25 23.90 -2.22
CA ARG A 281 -2.38 24.00 -1.29
C ARG A 281 -2.39 25.36 -0.65
N TRP A 282 -3.54 26.03 -0.72
CA TRP A 282 -3.80 27.28 -0.03
C TRP A 282 -4.97 27.12 0.93
N THR A 283 -4.74 27.41 2.20
CA THR A 283 -5.73 27.28 3.27
C THR A 283 -5.96 28.65 3.88
N ARG A 284 -7.22 29.05 4.02
CA ARG A 284 -7.58 30.37 4.58
C ARG A 284 -8.76 30.26 5.54
N PRO A 285 -8.64 30.79 6.78
CA PRO A 285 -9.80 31.01 7.63
C PRO A 285 -10.67 32.12 7.03
N LEU A 286 -11.97 31.85 6.84
CA LEU A 286 -12.97 32.82 6.39
C LEU A 286 -13.72 33.44 7.57
N GLY A 287 -13.51 32.93 8.78
CA GLY A 287 -14.07 33.36 10.04
C GLY A 287 -13.56 32.46 11.17
N PRO A 288 -14.08 32.62 12.40
CA PRO A 288 -13.63 31.81 13.54
C PRO A 288 -13.97 30.32 13.38
N ASP A 289 -15.01 30.00 12.64
CA ASP A 289 -15.56 28.65 12.52
C ASP A 289 -15.60 28.14 11.07
N THR A 290 -15.00 28.88 10.12
CA THR A 290 -15.04 28.52 8.70
C THR A 290 -13.64 28.57 8.10
N GLU A 291 -13.24 27.48 7.43
CA GLU A 291 -11.98 27.38 6.69
C GLU A 291 -12.26 27.03 5.24
N LEU A 292 -11.52 27.66 4.32
CA LEU A 292 -11.44 27.31 2.90
C LEU A 292 -10.07 26.70 2.61
N GLU A 293 -10.08 25.57 1.90
CA GLU A 293 -8.89 24.95 1.35
C GLU A 293 -9.02 24.81 -0.16
N LEU A 294 -8.00 25.25 -0.89
CA LEU A 294 -7.85 25.04 -2.33
C LEU A 294 -6.59 24.22 -2.58
N THR A 295 -6.71 23.18 -3.38
CA THR A 295 -5.58 22.30 -3.75
C THR A 295 -5.54 22.16 -5.27
N GLY A 296 -4.35 22.28 -5.85
CA GLY A 296 -4.06 21.98 -7.25
C GLY A 296 -2.88 21.01 -7.34
N LEU A 297 -2.91 20.11 -8.31
CA LEU A 297 -1.84 19.17 -8.57
C LEU A 297 -1.71 18.94 -10.07
N GLN A 298 -0.47 18.84 -10.54
CA GLN A 298 -0.11 18.39 -11.88
C GLN A 298 0.97 17.32 -11.76
N ARG A 299 0.73 16.16 -12.39
CA ARG A 299 1.70 15.07 -12.54
C ARG A 299 1.87 14.73 -14.01
N LEU A 300 3.08 14.37 -14.40
CA LEU A 300 3.44 13.86 -15.72
C LEU A 300 4.48 12.78 -15.56
N ASP A 301 4.26 11.64 -16.24
CA ASP A 301 5.16 10.49 -16.25
C ASP A 301 5.40 10.06 -17.70
N THR A 302 6.65 9.69 -18.02
CA THR A 302 7.01 9.05 -19.29
C THR A 302 7.73 7.76 -18.98
N SER A 303 7.40 6.69 -19.69
CA SER A 303 8.04 5.39 -19.51
C SER A 303 8.28 4.69 -20.82
N THR A 304 9.34 3.89 -20.86
CA THR A 304 9.70 2.99 -21.96
C THR A 304 9.93 1.60 -21.41
N VAL A 305 9.35 0.60 -22.06
CA VAL A 305 9.51 -0.83 -21.77
C VAL A 305 10.09 -1.52 -23.00
N GLU A 306 11.14 -2.30 -22.80
CA GLU A 306 11.63 -3.26 -23.79
C GLU A 306 11.72 -4.63 -23.13
N SER A 307 11.02 -5.63 -23.68
CA SER A 307 10.96 -6.97 -23.11
C SER A 307 11.16 -8.01 -24.20
N GLY A 308 12.14 -8.90 -24.03
CA GLY A 308 12.47 -9.92 -25.01
C GLY A 308 12.67 -11.31 -24.41
N PHE A 309 12.40 -12.34 -25.20
CA PHE A 309 12.71 -13.71 -24.82
C PHE A 309 13.22 -14.54 -26.01
N VAL A 310 14.03 -15.54 -25.69
CA VAL A 310 14.50 -16.59 -26.61
C VAL A 310 14.17 -17.93 -25.96
N ARG A 311 13.45 -18.78 -26.67
CA ARG A 311 13.07 -20.13 -26.26
C ARG A 311 13.15 -21.06 -27.43
N THR A 312 13.15 -22.36 -27.20
CA THR A 312 13.17 -23.36 -28.28
C THR A 312 12.15 -23.03 -29.37
N GLY A 313 12.66 -22.62 -30.56
CA GLY A 313 11.81 -22.35 -31.73
C GLY A 313 11.01 -21.05 -31.69
N ARG A 314 11.16 -20.20 -30.65
CA ARG A 314 10.44 -18.94 -30.51
C ARG A 314 11.36 -17.83 -29.98
N THR A 315 11.25 -16.67 -30.60
CA THR A 315 11.79 -15.42 -30.07
C THR A 315 10.67 -14.42 -30.02
N GLY A 316 10.61 -13.60 -28.97
CA GLY A 316 9.64 -12.51 -28.84
C GLY A 316 10.33 -11.23 -28.43
N LEU A 317 9.83 -10.11 -28.95
CA LEU A 317 10.25 -8.75 -28.57
C LEU A 317 9.00 -7.90 -28.45
N PHE A 318 8.79 -7.34 -27.25
CA PHE A 318 7.76 -6.36 -26.96
C PHE A 318 8.41 -5.03 -26.63
N THR A 319 7.88 -3.95 -27.17
CA THR A 319 8.28 -2.58 -26.84
C THR A 319 7.05 -1.75 -26.55
N SER A 320 7.15 -0.81 -25.62
CA SER A 320 6.07 0.14 -25.30
C SER A 320 6.67 1.47 -24.85
N ASP A 321 6.19 2.55 -25.46
CA ASP A 321 6.46 3.93 -25.07
C ASP A 321 5.17 4.54 -24.57
N SER A 322 5.17 5.08 -23.34
CA SER A 322 3.98 5.63 -22.71
C SER A 322 4.23 7.01 -22.14
N THR A 323 3.21 7.87 -22.23
CA THR A 323 3.14 9.16 -21.54
C THR A 323 1.82 9.23 -20.79
N SER A 324 1.86 9.46 -19.48
CA SER A 324 0.65 9.64 -18.69
C SER A 324 0.67 10.94 -17.90
N GLY A 325 -0.51 11.43 -17.54
CA GLY A 325 -0.60 12.67 -16.77
C GLY A 325 -1.91 12.83 -16.01
N GLU A 326 -1.84 13.63 -14.95
CA GLU A 326 -2.96 13.94 -14.09
C GLU A 326 -2.96 15.43 -13.70
N THR A 327 -4.09 16.11 -13.89
CA THR A 327 -4.34 17.48 -13.46
C THR A 327 -5.54 17.51 -12.53
N ILE A 328 -5.38 18.01 -11.30
CA ILE A 328 -6.44 18.06 -10.29
C ILE A 328 -6.62 19.47 -9.76
N GLY A 329 -7.88 19.89 -9.62
CA GLY A 329 -8.28 21.05 -8.86
C GLY A 329 -9.35 20.68 -7.83
N ARG A 330 -9.13 20.99 -6.56
CA ARG A 330 -10.06 20.70 -5.46
C ARG A 330 -10.28 21.92 -4.59
N GLY A 331 -11.54 22.17 -4.20
CA GLY A 331 -11.92 23.16 -3.20
C GLY A 331 -12.75 22.53 -2.09
N VAL A 332 -12.45 22.86 -0.84
CA VAL A 332 -13.18 22.35 0.34
C VAL A 332 -13.47 23.51 1.29
N ILE A 333 -14.71 23.56 1.79
CA ILE A 333 -15.12 24.46 2.84
C ILE A 333 -15.51 23.62 4.06
N ARG A 334 -14.91 23.94 5.21
CA ARG A 334 -15.23 23.33 6.51
C ARG A 334 -15.88 24.37 7.40
N TYR A 335 -17.00 24.01 8.01
CA TYR A 335 -17.75 24.87 8.89
C TYR A 335 -18.09 24.16 10.20
N ARG A 336 -17.63 24.69 11.33
CA ARG A 336 -17.98 24.24 12.67
C ARG A 336 -19.10 25.12 13.21
N ARG A 337 -20.32 24.59 13.22
CA ARG A 337 -21.47 25.31 13.76
C ARG A 337 -21.42 25.47 15.28
N ASP A 338 -21.09 24.36 15.96
CA ASP A 338 -20.98 24.25 17.40
C ASP A 338 -20.21 22.97 17.78
N ASP A 339 -20.10 22.63 19.06
CA ASP A 339 -19.40 21.42 19.53
C ASP A 339 -20.07 20.11 19.09
N ARG A 340 -21.34 20.17 18.69
CA ARG A 340 -22.15 19.01 18.27
C ARG A 340 -22.17 18.83 16.75
N TRP A 341 -22.07 19.90 15.99
CA TRP A 341 -22.25 19.84 14.54
C TRP A 341 -21.10 20.49 13.79
N SER A 342 -20.55 19.78 12.85
CA SER A 342 -19.66 20.30 11.82
C SER A 342 -20.05 19.80 10.44
N TYR A 343 -19.77 20.61 9.44
CA TYR A 343 -20.11 20.35 8.05
C TYR A 343 -18.87 20.54 7.16
N GLU A 344 -18.77 19.71 6.14
CA GLU A 344 -17.78 19.86 5.08
C GLU A 344 -18.48 19.79 3.73
N GLY A 345 -18.12 20.66 2.80
CA GLY A 345 -18.57 20.65 1.42
C GLY A 345 -17.39 20.82 0.50
N GLY A 346 -17.34 20.05 -0.59
CA GLY A 346 -16.21 20.10 -1.52
C GLY A 346 -16.62 19.87 -2.96
N ALA A 347 -15.74 20.30 -3.86
CA ALA A 347 -15.78 19.97 -5.28
C ALA A 347 -14.38 19.66 -5.79
N GLU A 348 -14.26 18.68 -6.68
CA GLU A 348 -13.01 18.28 -7.33
C GLU A 348 -13.25 18.10 -8.83
N VAL A 349 -12.30 18.52 -9.63
CA VAL A 349 -12.22 18.19 -11.07
C VAL A 349 -10.85 17.60 -11.33
N ALA A 350 -10.81 16.49 -12.03
CA ALA A 350 -9.58 15.81 -12.42
C ALA A 350 -9.63 15.48 -13.92
N TYR A 351 -8.52 15.71 -14.62
CA TYR A 351 -8.26 15.24 -15.96
C TYR A 351 -7.06 14.33 -15.96
N ASN A 352 -7.24 13.14 -16.50
CA ASN A 352 -6.22 12.10 -16.57
C ASN A 352 -6.08 11.65 -18.03
N PHE A 353 -4.87 11.29 -18.45
CA PHE A 353 -4.63 10.67 -19.74
C PHE A 353 -3.51 9.64 -19.68
N LEU A 354 -3.55 8.67 -20.60
CA LEU A 354 -2.47 7.77 -20.97
C LEU A 354 -2.43 7.71 -22.49
N ASP A 355 -1.27 8.03 -23.05
CA ASP A 355 -0.95 7.88 -24.47
C ASP A 355 0.17 6.84 -24.56
N THR A 356 -0.09 5.73 -25.26
CA THR A 356 0.86 4.61 -25.35
C THR A 356 0.86 3.99 -26.73
N ASP A 357 2.07 3.67 -27.20
CA ASP A 357 2.32 2.93 -28.43
C ASP A 357 3.16 1.71 -28.09
N SER A 358 2.63 0.51 -28.41
CA SER A 358 3.26 -0.78 -28.16
C SER A 358 3.41 -1.57 -29.46
N ALA A 359 4.45 -2.40 -29.52
CA ALA A 359 4.68 -3.31 -30.63
C ALA A 359 5.12 -4.69 -30.12
N TYR A 360 4.71 -5.74 -30.79
CA TYR A 360 5.17 -7.09 -30.52
C TYR A 360 5.59 -7.80 -31.79
N GLU A 361 6.74 -8.45 -31.75
CA GLU A 361 7.25 -9.29 -32.81
C GLU A 361 7.47 -10.71 -32.28
N GLU A 362 7.07 -11.71 -33.06
CA GLU A 362 7.41 -13.11 -32.81
C GLU A 362 8.21 -13.67 -33.98
N ASN A 363 9.40 -14.21 -33.73
CA ASN A 363 10.34 -14.68 -34.72
C ASN A 363 10.66 -13.62 -35.81
N GLY A 364 10.72 -12.34 -35.44
CA GLY A 364 10.94 -11.21 -36.32
C GLY A 364 9.73 -10.87 -37.23
N VAL A 365 8.54 -11.40 -36.91
CA VAL A 365 7.30 -11.08 -37.61
C VAL A 365 6.40 -10.26 -36.68
N PRO A 366 6.00 -9.05 -37.09
CA PRO A 366 5.06 -8.24 -36.31
C PRO A 366 3.72 -8.96 -36.09
N ILE A 367 3.26 -8.96 -34.85
CA ILE A 367 1.96 -9.50 -34.42
C ILE A 367 1.07 -8.33 -34.02
N ALA A 368 -0.10 -8.22 -34.64
CA ALA A 368 -1.08 -7.21 -34.26
C ALA A 368 -1.67 -7.52 -32.89
N LEU A 369 -1.53 -6.59 -31.95
CA LEU A 369 -2.08 -6.68 -30.60
C LEU A 369 -3.30 -5.76 -30.49
N PRO A 370 -4.42 -6.22 -29.93
CA PRO A 370 -5.51 -5.33 -29.55
C PRO A 370 -5.03 -4.35 -28.44
N GLY A 371 -5.25 -3.06 -28.64
CA GLY A 371 -4.79 -2.03 -27.70
C GLY A 371 -3.30 -1.72 -27.78
N ALA A 372 -2.68 -1.92 -28.95
CA ALA A 372 -1.26 -1.58 -29.15
C ALA A 372 -1.01 -0.07 -29.19
N SER A 373 -1.86 0.70 -29.85
CA SER A 373 -1.78 2.16 -29.90
C SER A 373 -3.07 2.76 -29.37
N VAL A 374 -3.02 3.39 -28.19
CA VAL A 374 -4.20 3.92 -27.52
C VAL A 374 -3.92 5.25 -26.83
N LEU A 375 -4.87 6.16 -26.94
CA LEU A 375 -4.99 7.35 -26.10
C LEU A 375 -6.26 7.18 -25.23
N VAL A 376 -6.08 7.04 -23.91
CA VAL A 376 -7.17 6.98 -22.93
C VAL A 376 -7.21 8.30 -22.19
N GLU A 377 -8.39 8.92 -22.11
CA GLU A 377 -8.62 10.19 -21.42
C GLU A 377 -9.80 10.05 -20.45
N GLU A 378 -9.71 10.65 -19.28
CA GLU A 378 -10.82 10.74 -18.33
C GLU A 378 -10.99 12.18 -17.84
N LEU A 379 -12.20 12.71 -17.97
CA LEU A 379 -12.61 13.91 -17.28
C LEU A 379 -13.58 13.51 -16.15
N ARG A 380 -13.18 13.77 -14.92
CA ARG A 380 -13.94 13.44 -13.72
C ARG A 380 -14.26 14.69 -12.90
N SER A 381 -15.51 14.78 -12.44
CA SER A 381 -15.96 15.81 -11.52
C SER A 381 -16.68 15.18 -10.34
N GLU A 382 -16.35 15.59 -9.13
CA GLU A 382 -16.99 15.11 -7.90
C GLU A 382 -17.46 16.28 -7.06
N VAL A 383 -18.68 16.22 -6.54
CA VAL A 383 -19.20 17.13 -5.52
C VAL A 383 -19.49 16.32 -4.26
N SER A 384 -19.10 16.85 -3.11
CA SER A 384 -19.23 16.17 -1.81
C SER A 384 -19.87 17.04 -0.75
N GLY A 385 -20.59 16.39 0.16
CA GLY A 385 -21.11 16.99 1.38
C GLY A 385 -21.06 15.98 2.53
N GLN A 386 -20.62 16.42 3.71
CA GLN A 386 -20.56 15.60 4.92
C GLN A 386 -21.05 16.39 6.12
N ALA A 387 -21.76 15.73 7.02
CA ALA A 387 -22.15 16.24 8.32
C ALA A 387 -21.62 15.30 9.42
N THR A 388 -21.00 15.88 10.44
CA THR A 388 -20.59 15.17 11.65
C THR A 388 -21.47 15.64 12.81
N TRP A 389 -22.12 14.68 13.46
CA TRP A 389 -23.02 14.92 14.60
C TRP A 389 -22.52 14.20 15.86
N ARG A 390 -22.42 14.94 16.96
CA ARG A 390 -22.03 14.44 18.28
C ARG A 390 -23.18 14.60 19.26
N PRO A 391 -24.14 13.63 19.28
CA PRO A 391 -25.28 13.70 20.21
C PRO A 391 -24.86 13.57 21.67
N ALA A 392 -23.74 12.88 21.94
CA ALA A 392 -23.18 12.68 23.26
C ALA A 392 -21.63 12.67 23.18
N PRO A 393 -20.92 12.90 24.31
CA PRO A 393 -19.44 12.88 24.31
C PRO A 393 -18.80 11.56 23.87
N ASN A 394 -19.56 10.47 23.98
CA ASN A 394 -19.12 9.12 23.65
C ASN A 394 -19.70 8.56 22.33
N LEU A 395 -20.41 9.40 21.54
CA LEU A 395 -21.04 8.98 20.29
C LEU A 395 -20.82 10.03 19.22
N THR A 396 -20.22 9.63 18.10
CA THR A 396 -20.04 10.43 16.88
C THR A 396 -20.69 9.72 15.70
N VAL A 397 -21.47 10.45 14.92
CA VAL A 397 -22.07 9.98 13.66
C VAL A 397 -21.63 10.89 12.55
N GLU A 398 -21.03 10.33 11.51
CA GLU A 398 -20.66 11.03 10.29
C GLU A 398 -21.48 10.47 9.13
N ALA A 399 -22.19 11.33 8.43
CA ALA A 399 -22.96 10.98 7.24
C ALA A 399 -22.49 11.85 6.08
N GLY A 400 -22.16 11.25 4.95
CA GLY A 400 -21.66 11.93 3.75
C GLY A 400 -22.27 11.37 2.49
N LEU A 401 -22.29 12.20 1.46
CA LEU A 401 -22.62 11.83 0.10
C LEU A 401 -21.61 12.50 -0.82
N ARG A 402 -21.05 11.72 -1.74
CA ARG A 402 -20.30 12.21 -2.88
C ARG A 402 -21.04 11.82 -4.14
N VAL A 403 -21.04 12.67 -5.12
CA VAL A 403 -21.59 12.36 -6.46
C VAL A 403 -20.49 12.63 -7.46
N GLU A 404 -20.07 11.58 -8.13
CA GLU A 404 -19.07 11.62 -9.19
C GLU A 404 -19.76 11.53 -10.54
N VAL A 405 -19.28 12.34 -11.46
CA VAL A 405 -19.60 12.26 -12.90
C VAL A 405 -18.27 12.14 -13.62
N SER A 406 -18.12 11.10 -14.43
CA SER A 406 -16.92 10.88 -15.23
C SER A 406 -17.26 10.50 -16.65
N GLU A 407 -16.36 10.86 -17.58
CA GLU A 407 -16.36 10.43 -18.96
C GLU A 407 -14.98 9.90 -19.30
N ILE A 408 -14.92 8.62 -19.72
CA ILE A 408 -13.71 7.97 -20.20
C ILE A 408 -13.83 7.84 -21.70
N ARG A 409 -12.81 8.27 -22.42
CA ARG A 409 -12.67 8.13 -23.87
C ARG A 409 -11.41 7.37 -24.19
N GLN A 410 -11.51 6.51 -25.17
CA GLN A 410 -10.38 5.86 -25.80
C GLN A 410 -10.40 6.14 -27.29
N SER A 411 -9.24 6.39 -27.86
CA SER A 411 -9.02 6.53 -29.31
C SER A 411 -7.71 5.80 -29.71
N GLY A 412 -7.53 5.57 -31.00
CA GLY A 412 -6.41 4.81 -31.55
C GLY A 412 -6.89 3.53 -32.21
N ASP A 413 -6.42 2.36 -31.77
CA ASP A 413 -6.85 1.07 -32.34
C ASP A 413 -8.36 0.81 -32.21
N THR A 414 -8.97 1.36 -31.18
CA THR A 414 -10.41 1.27 -30.93
C THR A 414 -10.93 2.60 -30.38
N ASP A 415 -12.02 3.10 -30.97
CA ASP A 415 -12.70 4.30 -30.46
C ASP A 415 -13.83 3.89 -29.51
N SER A 416 -13.82 4.40 -28.28
CA SER A 416 -14.92 4.23 -27.32
C SER A 416 -15.12 5.48 -26.46
N ALA A 417 -16.35 5.69 -25.98
CA ALA A 417 -16.65 6.72 -25.01
C ALA A 417 -17.73 6.23 -24.05
N LYS A 418 -17.47 6.34 -22.76
CA LYS A 418 -18.40 5.91 -21.70
C LYS A 418 -18.56 7.03 -20.67
N SER A 419 -19.79 7.28 -20.24
CA SER A 419 -20.11 8.28 -19.22
C SER A 419 -20.78 7.61 -18.04
N PHE A 420 -20.40 8.03 -16.85
CA PHE A 420 -20.85 7.43 -15.59
C PHE A 420 -21.34 8.50 -14.61
N VAL A 421 -22.30 8.12 -13.76
CA VAL A 421 -22.75 8.91 -12.62
C VAL A 421 -22.83 8.00 -11.40
N TYR A 422 -22.02 8.30 -10.38
CA TYR A 422 -21.90 7.46 -9.20
C TYR A 422 -22.23 8.22 -7.91
N PRO A 423 -23.42 7.98 -7.30
CA PRO A 423 -23.64 8.40 -5.92
C PRO A 423 -22.87 7.46 -4.97
N LYS A 424 -22.07 8.04 -4.09
CA LYS A 424 -21.21 7.35 -3.13
C LYS A 424 -21.58 7.77 -1.69
N PRO A 425 -22.71 7.24 -1.12
CA PRO A 425 -23.09 7.50 0.27
C PRO A 425 -22.12 6.84 1.25
N ARG A 426 -21.97 7.45 2.42
CA ARG A 426 -21.13 6.95 3.51
C ARG A 426 -21.76 7.24 4.87
N LEU A 427 -21.66 6.28 5.79
CA LEU A 427 -22.02 6.40 7.18
C LEU A 427 -20.89 5.84 8.04
N LEU A 428 -20.42 6.59 9.03
CA LEU A 428 -19.52 6.13 10.07
C LEU A 428 -20.13 6.46 11.44
N VAL A 429 -20.21 5.47 12.31
CA VAL A 429 -20.64 5.61 13.69
C VAL A 429 -19.51 5.17 14.60
N THR A 430 -19.06 6.03 15.50
CA THR A 430 -18.06 5.72 16.52
C THR A 430 -18.70 5.85 17.89
N TRP A 431 -18.67 4.76 18.66
CA TRP A 431 -19.27 4.68 19.99
C TRP A 431 -18.28 4.16 21.02
N THR A 432 -18.10 4.92 22.11
CA THR A 432 -17.21 4.60 23.23
C THR A 432 -18.05 4.41 24.49
N PRO A 433 -18.71 3.22 24.69
CA PRO A 433 -19.67 2.99 25.78
C PRO A 433 -19.06 3.14 27.19
N MET A 434 -17.76 2.82 27.29
CA MET A 434 -16.99 2.91 28.53
C MET A 434 -15.53 3.25 28.22
N PRO A 435 -14.74 3.77 29.17
CA PRO A 435 -13.32 4.05 28.95
C PRO A 435 -12.60 2.85 28.35
N ASN A 436 -11.71 3.11 27.39
CA ASN A 436 -10.88 2.11 26.74
C ASN A 436 -11.60 1.07 25.85
N HIS A 437 -12.91 1.20 25.62
CA HIS A 437 -13.67 0.35 24.71
C HIS A 437 -14.34 1.19 23.64
N GLN A 438 -14.05 0.91 22.38
CA GLN A 438 -14.61 1.62 21.24
C GLN A 438 -15.17 0.65 20.20
N PHE A 439 -16.34 0.96 19.69
CA PHE A 439 -16.95 0.31 18.54
C PHE A 439 -17.03 1.30 17.40
N ARG A 440 -16.70 0.85 16.20
CA ARG A 440 -16.87 1.61 14.95
C ARG A 440 -17.71 0.78 13.99
N PHE A 441 -18.68 1.41 13.38
CA PHE A 441 -19.47 0.85 12.30
C PHE A 441 -19.32 1.75 11.09
N ARG A 442 -18.97 1.17 9.93
CA ARG A 442 -18.84 1.89 8.67
C ARG A 442 -19.63 1.17 7.60
N MET A 443 -20.36 1.93 6.80
CA MET A 443 -21.01 1.51 5.58
C MET A 443 -20.77 2.58 4.51
N GLU A 444 -20.34 2.17 3.33
CA GLU A 444 -20.11 3.10 2.24
C GLU A 444 -20.31 2.42 0.88
N ARG A 445 -20.54 3.21 -0.16
CA ARG A 445 -20.38 2.78 -1.54
C ARG A 445 -19.12 3.39 -2.11
N LYS A 446 -18.25 2.55 -2.66
CA LYS A 446 -17.04 2.93 -3.39
C LYS A 446 -17.18 2.57 -4.85
N VAL A 447 -16.49 3.31 -5.69
CA VAL A 447 -16.32 3.00 -7.12
C VAL A 447 -14.82 2.91 -7.36
N SER A 448 -14.39 1.83 -8.01
CA SER A 448 -12.98 1.66 -8.38
C SER A 448 -12.58 2.70 -9.41
N GLN A 449 -11.31 2.96 -9.48
CA GLN A 449 -10.74 3.64 -10.63
C GLN A 449 -10.14 2.57 -11.54
N LEU A 450 -10.40 2.71 -12.85
CA LEU A 450 -9.76 1.84 -13.83
C LEU A 450 -8.27 2.20 -13.93
N ASP A 451 -7.43 1.21 -14.03
CA ASP A 451 -6.07 1.44 -14.47
C ASP A 451 -6.08 1.68 -15.99
N PHE A 452 -5.43 2.74 -16.46
CA PHE A 452 -5.40 3.00 -17.88
C PHE A 452 -4.51 2.03 -18.63
N ASP A 453 -3.55 1.41 -17.94
CA ASP A 453 -2.73 0.35 -18.50
C ASP A 453 -3.57 -0.88 -18.89
N ASP A 454 -4.73 -1.11 -18.26
CA ASP A 454 -5.65 -2.20 -18.60
C ASP A 454 -6.32 -2.02 -19.99
N PHE A 455 -6.26 -0.81 -20.55
CA PHE A 455 -6.73 -0.51 -21.90
C PHE A 455 -5.66 -0.76 -22.97
N ALA A 456 -4.40 -0.90 -22.55
CA ALA A 456 -3.24 -1.09 -23.41
C ALA A 456 -2.76 -2.54 -23.41
N ALA A 457 -2.07 -2.95 -24.47
CA ALA A 457 -1.40 -4.24 -24.51
C ALA A 457 -0.17 -4.25 -23.59
N SER A 458 0.08 -5.38 -22.94
CA SER A 458 1.23 -5.62 -22.07
C SER A 458 1.85 -7.00 -22.31
N ALA A 459 3.04 -7.26 -21.76
CA ALA A 459 3.71 -8.55 -21.91
C ALA A 459 4.34 -9.04 -20.59
N GLU A 460 4.08 -10.31 -20.26
CA GLU A 460 4.82 -11.10 -19.27
C GLU A 460 5.83 -11.99 -20.00
N VAL A 461 6.97 -11.44 -20.36
CA VAL A 461 7.94 -12.15 -21.25
C VAL A 461 8.65 -13.32 -20.57
N ASP A 462 8.86 -13.27 -19.25
CA ASP A 462 9.37 -14.39 -18.45
C ASP A 462 8.47 -15.63 -18.56
N LEU A 463 7.19 -15.44 -18.82
CA LEU A 463 6.19 -16.49 -19.08
C LEU A 463 5.90 -16.70 -20.58
N GLY A 464 6.37 -15.79 -21.44
CA GLY A 464 6.09 -15.79 -22.88
C GLY A 464 4.63 -15.52 -23.20
N GLN A 465 3.99 -14.68 -22.39
CA GLN A 465 2.58 -14.30 -22.51
C GLN A 465 2.47 -12.82 -22.88
N VAL A 466 1.45 -12.49 -23.67
CA VAL A 466 1.07 -11.11 -24.00
C VAL A 466 -0.40 -10.97 -23.65
N GLU A 467 -0.74 -9.91 -22.91
CA GLU A 467 -2.10 -9.51 -22.59
C GLU A 467 -2.57 -8.42 -23.54
N ALA A 468 -3.85 -8.49 -23.93
CA ALA A 468 -4.43 -7.47 -24.78
C ALA A 468 -5.05 -6.36 -23.90
N GLY A 469 -5.14 -5.16 -24.43
CA GLY A 469 -5.96 -4.10 -23.84
C GLY A 469 -7.45 -4.37 -24.02
N ASN A 470 -8.28 -3.89 -23.08
CA ASN A 470 -9.73 -4.05 -23.13
C ASN A 470 -10.46 -2.70 -23.05
N ALA A 471 -10.98 -2.23 -24.18
CA ALA A 471 -11.75 -0.98 -24.29
C ALA A 471 -13.13 -1.04 -23.59
N ASP A 472 -13.61 -2.23 -23.24
CA ASP A 472 -14.94 -2.44 -22.64
C ASP A 472 -14.95 -2.42 -21.12
N LEU A 473 -13.81 -2.18 -20.48
CA LEU A 473 -13.72 -2.08 -19.02
C LEU A 473 -14.62 -0.97 -18.44
N GLU A 474 -15.23 -1.29 -17.30
CA GLU A 474 -16.01 -0.36 -16.49
C GLU A 474 -15.58 -0.42 -15.02
N PRO A 475 -15.63 0.70 -14.28
CA PRO A 475 -15.35 0.70 -12.87
C PRO A 475 -16.26 -0.26 -12.09
N TYR A 476 -15.69 -1.16 -11.29
CA TYR A 476 -16.51 -1.95 -10.37
C TYR A 476 -16.96 -1.09 -9.19
N LYS A 477 -18.10 -1.46 -8.61
CA LYS A 477 -18.65 -0.82 -7.42
C LYS A 477 -18.50 -1.77 -6.25
N SER A 478 -18.14 -1.25 -5.08
CA SER A 478 -18.04 -2.04 -3.86
C SER A 478 -18.84 -1.41 -2.73
N ASN A 479 -19.48 -2.25 -1.92
CA ASN A 479 -20.37 -1.84 -0.84
C ASN A 479 -19.92 -2.48 0.49
N PRO A 480 -18.76 -2.05 1.07
CA PRO A 480 -18.27 -2.59 2.32
C PRO A 480 -19.13 -2.18 3.51
N ILE A 481 -19.40 -3.17 4.38
CA ILE A 481 -19.91 -2.99 5.74
C ILE A 481 -18.83 -3.48 6.67
N GLU A 482 -18.37 -2.61 7.57
CA GLU A 482 -17.27 -2.87 8.50
C GLU A 482 -17.71 -2.64 9.94
N VAL A 483 -17.34 -3.55 10.82
CA VAL A 483 -17.46 -3.40 12.27
C VAL A 483 -16.08 -3.61 12.87
N VAL A 484 -15.67 -2.66 13.71
CA VAL A 484 -14.39 -2.75 14.44
C VAL A 484 -14.68 -2.61 15.92
N TYR A 485 -14.14 -3.52 16.73
CA TYR A 485 -14.05 -3.39 18.17
C TYR A 485 -12.59 -3.16 18.55
N GLU A 486 -12.34 -2.15 19.41
CA GLU A 486 -11.03 -1.83 19.95
C GLU A 486 -11.09 -1.75 21.47
N ARG A 487 -10.12 -2.39 22.14
CA ARG A 487 -9.90 -2.30 23.57
C ARG A 487 -8.46 -1.89 23.85
N ARG A 488 -8.30 -0.85 24.68
CA ARG A 488 -7.01 -0.40 25.19
C ARG A 488 -6.77 -0.89 26.60
N PHE A 489 -5.53 -1.20 26.92
CA PHE A 489 -5.13 -1.71 28.24
C PHE A 489 -3.65 -1.43 28.48
N TRP A 490 -3.24 -1.32 29.73
CA TRP A 490 -1.84 -1.15 30.14
C TRP A 490 -1.14 0.03 29.45
N ASP A 491 -1.83 1.15 29.29
CA ASP A 491 -1.37 2.42 28.71
C ASP A 491 -1.04 2.34 27.21
N GLU A 492 -0.28 1.35 26.76
CA GLU A 492 0.16 1.16 25.36
C GLU A 492 -0.46 -0.09 24.69
N GLY A 493 -1.10 -0.96 25.47
CA GLY A 493 -1.71 -2.17 24.96
C GLY A 493 -2.99 -1.88 24.16
N VAL A 494 -3.14 -2.54 23.01
CA VAL A 494 -4.34 -2.46 22.17
C VAL A 494 -4.70 -3.84 21.63
N PHE A 495 -5.96 -4.17 21.71
CA PHE A 495 -6.59 -5.26 20.99
C PHE A 495 -7.60 -4.69 20.01
N SER A 496 -7.56 -5.09 18.76
CA SER A 496 -8.53 -4.72 17.73
C SER A 496 -9.02 -5.96 16.99
N ALA A 497 -10.33 -6.03 16.80
CA ALA A 497 -10.97 -7.03 15.95
C ALA A 497 -11.84 -6.31 14.91
N ARG A 498 -11.64 -6.65 13.63
CA ARG A 498 -12.34 -6.06 12.48
C ARG A 498 -13.04 -7.15 11.70
N LEU A 499 -14.29 -6.94 11.37
CA LEU A 499 -15.05 -7.75 10.43
C LEU A 499 -15.51 -6.84 9.29
N THR A 500 -15.17 -7.21 8.07
CA THR A 500 -15.58 -6.51 6.85
C THR A 500 -16.30 -7.50 5.94
N HIS A 501 -17.49 -7.14 5.48
CA HIS A 501 -18.18 -7.83 4.39
C HIS A 501 -18.36 -6.88 3.22
N ASN A 502 -17.85 -7.25 2.07
CA ASN A 502 -17.87 -6.44 0.85
C ASN A 502 -18.63 -7.15 -0.25
N ARG A 503 -19.56 -6.43 -0.90
CA ARG A 503 -20.23 -6.88 -2.11
C ARG A 503 -19.75 -6.03 -3.28
N TYR A 504 -19.40 -6.70 -4.35
CA TYR A 504 -18.93 -6.08 -5.59
C TYR A 504 -19.99 -6.24 -6.67
N GLU A 505 -20.17 -5.18 -7.45
CA GLU A 505 -20.93 -5.17 -8.70
C GLU A 505 -19.91 -4.93 -9.83
N ASP A 506 -20.03 -5.69 -10.93
CA ASP A 506 -19.13 -5.62 -12.10
C ASP A 506 -17.63 -5.84 -11.73
N TYR A 507 -17.35 -6.83 -10.88
CA TYR A 507 -15.99 -7.18 -10.45
C TYR A 507 -15.09 -7.43 -11.66
N ILE A 508 -13.81 -7.05 -11.56
CA ILE A 508 -12.84 -7.18 -12.66
C ILE A 508 -11.95 -8.39 -12.41
N ASP A 509 -11.81 -9.25 -13.42
CA ASP A 509 -10.90 -10.39 -13.45
C ASP A 509 -10.55 -10.75 -14.91
N ILE A 510 -9.69 -11.73 -15.14
CA ILE A 510 -9.25 -12.15 -16.47
C ILE A 510 -10.42 -12.79 -17.26
N ILE A 511 -10.63 -12.29 -18.47
CA ILE A 511 -11.60 -12.81 -19.43
C ILE A 511 -10.92 -13.23 -20.74
N PRO A 512 -11.49 -14.21 -21.48
CA PRO A 512 -11.05 -14.53 -22.83
C PRO A 512 -11.50 -13.44 -23.82
N LEU A 513 -10.60 -13.07 -24.73
CA LEU A 513 -10.89 -12.21 -25.86
C LEU A 513 -10.87 -12.98 -27.19
N VAL A 514 -11.45 -12.36 -28.23
CA VAL A 514 -11.41 -12.90 -29.60
C VAL A 514 -9.96 -12.97 -30.08
N GLY A 515 -9.59 -14.03 -30.80
CA GLY A 515 -8.21 -14.24 -31.29
C GLY A 515 -7.33 -15.05 -30.35
N GLY A 516 -7.83 -15.48 -29.19
CA GLY A 516 -7.10 -16.32 -28.23
C GLY A 516 -6.27 -15.52 -27.23
N PHE A 517 -6.47 -14.21 -27.18
CA PHE A 517 -5.92 -13.31 -26.17
C PHE A 517 -6.74 -13.36 -24.87
N GLU A 518 -6.19 -12.84 -23.81
CA GLU A 518 -6.87 -12.59 -22.55
C GLU A 518 -6.63 -11.14 -22.11
N ALA A 519 -7.53 -10.59 -21.32
CA ALA A 519 -7.42 -9.26 -20.73
C ALA A 519 -8.21 -9.18 -19.43
N LEU A 520 -8.03 -8.13 -18.66
CA LEU A 520 -8.95 -7.78 -17.58
C LEU A 520 -10.31 -7.39 -18.14
N GLY A 521 -11.38 -7.82 -17.49
CA GLY A 521 -12.76 -7.52 -17.88
C GLY A 521 -13.75 -7.67 -16.74
N ASN A 522 -14.94 -7.11 -16.90
CA ASN A 522 -15.99 -7.20 -15.89
C ASN A 522 -16.65 -8.59 -15.91
N VAL A 523 -16.63 -9.29 -14.78
CA VAL A 523 -17.11 -10.68 -14.64
C VAL A 523 -18.42 -10.80 -13.84
N GLY A 524 -19.01 -9.67 -13.42
CA GLY A 524 -20.30 -9.61 -12.70
C GLY A 524 -20.13 -9.46 -11.20
N ASP A 525 -21.08 -10.02 -10.43
CA ASP A 525 -21.13 -9.83 -8.98
C ASP A 525 -20.12 -10.74 -8.27
N ALA A 526 -19.57 -10.22 -7.19
CA ALA A 526 -18.62 -10.92 -6.33
C ALA A 526 -18.79 -10.52 -4.86
N SER A 527 -18.23 -11.30 -3.94
CA SER A 527 -18.25 -10.96 -2.51
C SER A 527 -16.97 -11.38 -1.81
N GLN A 528 -16.64 -10.66 -0.73
CA GLN A 528 -15.52 -11.01 0.14
C GLN A 528 -15.86 -10.70 1.60
N THR A 529 -15.53 -11.62 2.48
CA THR A 529 -15.59 -11.44 3.93
C THR A 529 -14.19 -11.54 4.50
N GLU A 530 -13.79 -10.54 5.28
CA GLU A 530 -12.49 -10.48 5.95
C GLU A 530 -12.68 -10.34 7.45
N PHE A 531 -11.96 -11.14 8.22
CA PHE A 531 -11.86 -11.00 9.66
C PHE A 531 -10.39 -10.81 10.04
N GLU A 532 -10.09 -9.70 10.71
CA GLU A 532 -8.74 -9.35 11.14
C GLU A 532 -8.68 -9.14 12.66
N VAL A 533 -7.65 -9.65 13.27
CA VAL A 533 -7.30 -9.39 14.68
C VAL A 533 -5.90 -8.79 14.74
N GLN A 534 -5.76 -7.71 15.51
CA GLN A 534 -4.47 -7.07 15.79
C GLN A 534 -4.31 -6.92 17.30
N VAL A 535 -3.09 -7.18 17.78
CA VAL A 535 -2.72 -7.02 19.19
C VAL A 535 -1.40 -6.25 19.27
N THR A 536 -1.36 -5.23 20.09
CA THR A 536 -0.13 -4.59 20.57
C THR A 536 -0.05 -4.80 22.06
N LEU A 537 1.00 -5.47 22.53
CA LEU A 537 1.19 -5.85 23.92
C LEU A 537 2.50 -5.28 24.44
N PRO A 538 2.49 -4.27 25.32
CA PRO A 538 3.68 -3.83 26.05
C PRO A 538 4.08 -4.91 27.05
N THR A 539 5.39 -5.25 27.12
CA THR A 539 5.87 -6.40 27.88
C THR A 539 6.45 -6.04 29.24
N ASP A 540 6.43 -4.78 29.65
CA ASP A 540 6.91 -4.31 30.95
C ASP A 540 6.27 -5.05 32.11
N ARG A 541 4.95 -5.26 32.06
CA ARG A 541 4.20 -6.01 33.07
C ARG A 541 4.47 -7.52 33.04
N LEU A 542 5.10 -7.99 31.98
CA LEU A 542 5.55 -9.40 31.82
C LEU A 542 7.01 -9.59 32.26
N GLY A 543 7.67 -8.55 32.77
CA GLY A 543 9.05 -8.60 33.23
C GLY A 543 10.09 -8.36 32.14
N ILE A 544 9.69 -7.90 30.96
CA ILE A 544 10.57 -7.50 29.85
C ILE A 544 10.37 -6.01 29.62
N PRO A 545 11.15 -5.14 30.32
CA PRO A 545 10.98 -3.70 30.24
C PRO A 545 11.37 -3.16 28.86
N GLY A 546 10.63 -2.14 28.40
CA GLY A 546 10.83 -1.50 27.10
C GLY A 546 10.49 -2.39 25.88
N GLY A 547 9.86 -3.54 26.12
CA GLY A 547 9.49 -4.47 25.07
C GLY A 547 8.05 -4.29 24.59
N ARG A 548 7.81 -4.57 23.31
CA ARG A 548 6.50 -4.51 22.66
C ARG A 548 6.34 -5.68 21.70
N LEU A 549 5.30 -6.46 21.89
CA LEU A 549 4.89 -7.52 20.99
C LEU A 549 3.71 -7.02 20.11
N GLN A 550 3.82 -7.19 18.83
CA GLN A 550 2.76 -6.93 17.87
C GLN A 550 2.40 -8.22 17.15
N ALA A 551 1.12 -8.51 17.05
CA ALA A 551 0.60 -9.66 16.33
C ALA A 551 -0.58 -9.23 15.46
N ARG A 552 -0.64 -9.76 14.25
CA ARG A 552 -1.74 -9.58 13.30
C ARG A 552 -2.11 -10.95 12.73
N ALA A 553 -3.38 -11.19 12.58
CA ALA A 553 -3.90 -12.34 11.83
C ALA A 553 -5.13 -11.90 11.04
N VAL A 554 -5.23 -12.32 9.79
CA VAL A 554 -6.33 -12.02 8.91
C VAL A 554 -6.76 -13.30 8.19
N THR A 555 -8.07 -13.50 8.08
CA THR A 555 -8.65 -14.55 7.22
C THR A 555 -9.60 -13.90 6.23
N ARG A 556 -9.59 -14.40 4.99
CA ARG A 556 -10.41 -13.93 3.88
C ARG A 556 -11.16 -15.09 3.26
N GLU A 557 -12.39 -14.82 2.88
CA GLU A 557 -13.22 -15.71 2.10
C GLU A 557 -13.86 -14.89 1.00
N SER A 558 -13.56 -15.22 -0.25
CA SER A 558 -14.04 -14.53 -1.43
C SER A 558 -14.73 -15.47 -2.38
N GLU A 559 -15.71 -14.94 -3.12
CA GLU A 559 -16.49 -15.68 -4.11
C GLU A 559 -16.71 -14.85 -5.36
N VAL A 560 -16.43 -15.44 -6.51
CA VAL A 560 -16.72 -14.92 -7.85
C VAL A 560 -17.07 -16.06 -8.78
N THR A 561 -17.91 -15.81 -9.78
CA THR A 561 -18.15 -16.78 -10.85
C THR A 561 -17.02 -16.72 -11.87
N ASP A 562 -16.34 -17.84 -12.13
CA ASP A 562 -15.31 -17.92 -13.16
C ASP A 562 -15.94 -17.69 -14.54
N PRO A 563 -15.48 -16.68 -15.30
CA PRO A 563 -16.10 -16.31 -16.58
C PRO A 563 -15.94 -17.38 -17.67
N LEU A 564 -14.99 -18.30 -17.48
CA LEU A 564 -14.68 -19.36 -18.45
C LEU A 564 -15.45 -20.65 -18.13
N THR A 565 -15.42 -21.10 -16.86
CA THR A 565 -16.01 -22.39 -16.47
C THR A 565 -17.43 -22.28 -15.92
N GLY A 566 -17.86 -21.09 -15.48
CA GLY A 566 -19.13 -20.85 -14.81
C GLY A 566 -19.17 -21.36 -13.36
N GLU A 567 -18.07 -21.86 -12.82
CA GLU A 567 -17.99 -22.34 -11.44
C GLU A 567 -17.71 -21.19 -10.47
N THR A 568 -18.21 -21.31 -9.23
CA THR A 568 -17.85 -20.37 -8.16
C THR A 568 -16.46 -20.70 -7.64
N ARG A 569 -15.61 -19.67 -7.51
CA ARG A 569 -14.24 -19.78 -7.01
C ARG A 569 -13.85 -18.58 -6.17
N ARG A 570 -12.69 -18.64 -5.53
CA ARG A 570 -12.04 -17.48 -4.90
C ARG A 570 -11.59 -16.46 -5.95
N PHE A 571 -11.31 -15.25 -5.50
CA PHE A 571 -10.64 -14.23 -6.34
C PHE A 571 -9.27 -14.72 -6.79
N SER A 572 -8.83 -14.29 -7.95
CA SER A 572 -7.45 -14.53 -8.37
C SER A 572 -6.48 -13.93 -7.35
N GLY A 573 -5.52 -14.74 -6.88
CA GLY A 573 -4.52 -14.32 -5.91
C GLY A 573 -5.02 -14.15 -4.46
N ASP A 574 -6.25 -14.59 -4.11
CA ASP A 574 -6.72 -14.55 -2.73
C ASP A 574 -6.04 -15.66 -1.89
N ASP A 575 -5.15 -15.25 -0.99
CA ASP A 575 -4.36 -16.10 -0.10
C ASP A 575 -5.18 -16.74 1.04
N GLY A 576 -6.34 -16.20 1.35
CA GLY A 576 -7.26 -16.73 2.37
C GLY A 576 -6.84 -16.53 3.81
N PHE A 577 -5.56 -16.58 4.12
CA PHE A 577 -5.02 -16.38 5.48
C PHE A 577 -3.67 -15.71 5.45
N GLY A 578 -3.49 -14.70 6.28
CA GLY A 578 -2.22 -14.04 6.49
C GLY A 578 -1.96 -13.76 7.97
N CYS A 579 -0.70 -13.77 8.40
CA CYS A 579 -0.34 -13.37 9.74
C CYS A 579 1.04 -12.71 9.80
N GLY A 580 1.28 -11.96 10.89
CA GLY A 580 2.56 -11.34 11.18
C GLY A 580 2.77 -11.24 12.68
N LEU A 581 4.01 -11.42 13.10
CA LEU A 581 4.45 -11.31 14.49
C LEU A 581 5.72 -10.47 14.52
N ALA A 582 5.77 -9.46 15.39
CA ALA A 582 6.96 -8.66 15.61
C ALA A 582 7.17 -8.41 17.09
N PHE A 583 8.42 -8.44 17.52
CA PHE A 583 8.83 -8.05 18.85
C PHE A 583 9.95 -7.04 18.77
N ASP A 584 9.79 -5.92 19.47
CA ASP A 584 10.77 -4.86 19.59
C ASP A 584 11.10 -4.64 21.05
N GLN A 585 12.37 -4.30 21.37
CA GLN A 585 12.76 -3.88 22.71
C GLN A 585 13.75 -2.72 22.66
N ASP A 586 13.43 -1.67 23.41
CA ASP A 586 14.32 -0.54 23.66
C ASP A 586 15.11 -0.78 24.95
N LEU A 587 16.42 -0.55 24.91
CA LEU A 587 17.35 -0.75 26.00
C LEU A 587 18.14 0.53 26.29
N ASP A 588 18.58 0.69 27.53
CA ASP A 588 19.43 1.82 27.97
C ASP A 588 18.80 3.18 27.61
N GLY A 589 17.51 3.36 27.90
CA GLY A 589 16.76 4.57 27.58
C GLY A 589 16.79 4.89 26.08
N GLY A 590 16.58 3.89 25.22
CA GLY A 590 16.51 3.99 23.77
C GLY A 590 17.85 4.19 23.07
N ARG A 591 19.00 4.00 23.77
CA ARG A 591 20.31 4.03 23.13
C ARG A 591 20.53 2.82 22.22
N TRP A 592 19.99 1.70 22.61
CA TRP A 592 19.95 0.48 21.83
C TRP A 592 18.50 0.06 21.62
N ALA A 593 18.21 -0.47 20.46
CA ALA A 593 16.97 -1.18 20.19
C ALA A 593 17.29 -2.43 19.38
N TRP A 594 16.49 -3.46 19.55
CA TRP A 594 16.52 -4.66 18.73
C TRP A 594 15.14 -5.19 18.52
N GLY A 595 14.96 -5.97 17.50
CA GLY A 595 13.68 -6.62 17.24
C GLY A 595 13.83 -7.80 16.31
N VAL A 596 12.76 -8.60 16.29
CA VAL A 596 12.58 -9.72 15.37
C VAL A 596 11.19 -9.64 14.78
N ASP A 597 11.06 -10.02 13.54
CA ASP A 597 9.79 -10.12 12.84
C ASP A 597 9.66 -11.44 12.09
N HIS A 598 8.42 -11.86 11.93
CA HIS A 598 8.05 -13.10 11.27
C HIS A 598 6.77 -12.88 10.47
N GLY A 599 6.82 -13.15 9.18
CA GLY A 599 5.67 -13.27 8.30
C GLY A 599 5.31 -14.74 8.13
N CYS A 600 4.04 -15.07 8.27
CA CYS A 600 3.55 -16.44 8.12
C CYS A 600 2.58 -16.59 6.94
N ASP A 601 2.63 -15.67 5.99
CA ASP A 601 1.91 -15.79 4.72
C ASP A 601 2.59 -16.89 3.90
N GLN A 602 1.89 -17.99 3.66
CA GLN A 602 2.41 -19.18 3.00
C GLN A 602 1.74 -19.48 1.67
N ASP A 603 0.57 -18.88 1.42
CA ASP A 603 -0.25 -19.17 0.26
C ASP A 603 -0.51 -17.86 -0.51
N GLY A 604 0.08 -17.70 -1.67
CA GLY A 604 -0.16 -16.57 -2.57
C GLY A 604 -1.46 -16.70 -3.38
N GLY A 605 -2.29 -17.72 -3.05
CA GLY A 605 -3.54 -18.00 -3.72
C GLY A 605 -3.39 -18.62 -5.10
N THR A 606 -4.51 -18.75 -5.79
CA THR A 606 -4.58 -19.30 -7.15
C THR A 606 -4.89 -18.19 -8.15
N GLY A 607 -4.01 -17.99 -9.12
CA GLY A 607 -4.26 -17.14 -10.30
C GLY A 607 -5.04 -17.92 -11.37
N TYR A 608 -6.15 -17.37 -11.82
CA TYR A 608 -7.04 -18.00 -12.80
C TYR A 608 -6.91 -17.28 -14.14
N ARG A 609 -6.20 -17.89 -15.08
CA ARG A 609 -6.04 -17.38 -16.44
C ARG A 609 -6.83 -18.24 -17.45
N VAL A 610 -6.94 -17.79 -18.68
CA VAL A 610 -7.73 -18.53 -19.69
C VAL A 610 -7.15 -19.91 -19.96
N ARG A 611 -5.83 -20.03 -20.07
CA ARG A 611 -5.11 -21.26 -20.39
C ARG A 611 -4.28 -21.83 -19.26
N GLU A 612 -4.34 -21.24 -18.06
CA GLU A 612 -3.41 -21.56 -16.98
C GLU A 612 -4.11 -21.41 -15.62
N LEU A 613 -3.75 -22.30 -14.69
CA LEU A 613 -3.91 -22.08 -13.25
C LEU A 613 -2.52 -21.89 -12.65
N ARG A 614 -2.34 -20.82 -11.89
CA ARG A 614 -1.07 -20.45 -11.26
C ARG A 614 -1.23 -20.50 -9.74
N TYR A 615 -0.42 -21.31 -9.07
CA TYR A 615 -0.38 -21.43 -7.62
C TYR A 615 0.95 -20.87 -7.14
N THR A 616 0.92 -19.95 -6.18
CA THR A 616 2.12 -19.39 -5.57
C THR A 616 2.10 -19.73 -4.08
N GLU A 617 3.22 -20.18 -3.57
CA GLU A 617 3.45 -20.45 -2.15
C GLU A 617 4.78 -19.84 -1.76
N SER A 618 4.87 -19.19 -0.59
CA SER A 618 6.11 -18.65 -0.04
C SER A 618 6.34 -19.25 1.33
N GLU A 619 7.57 -19.67 1.62
CA GLU A 619 7.93 -20.12 2.96
C GLU A 619 7.94 -18.93 3.92
N PRO A 620 7.62 -19.15 5.21
CA PRO A 620 7.70 -18.10 6.20
C PRO A 620 9.11 -17.53 6.32
N TYR A 621 9.23 -16.21 6.37
CA TYR A 621 10.52 -15.58 6.55
C TYR A 621 10.69 -15.00 7.95
N PHE A 622 11.94 -14.88 8.39
CA PHE A 622 12.33 -14.19 9.62
C PHE A 622 13.25 -13.03 9.32
N GLY A 623 12.99 -11.93 10.02
CA GLY A 623 13.85 -10.75 10.06
C GLY A 623 14.30 -10.45 11.49
N ALA A 624 15.42 -9.74 11.62
CA ALA A 624 15.89 -9.21 12.88
C ALA A 624 16.65 -7.91 12.66
N TYR A 625 16.64 -7.03 13.65
CA TYR A 625 17.45 -5.82 13.58
C TYR A 625 18.12 -5.47 14.91
N VAL A 626 19.19 -4.69 14.81
CA VAL A 626 19.81 -3.98 15.92
C VAL A 626 20.03 -2.54 15.53
N GLN A 627 19.64 -1.61 16.40
CA GLN A 627 19.82 -0.19 16.22
C GLN A 627 20.63 0.40 17.36
N TRP A 628 21.59 1.25 17.04
CA TRP A 628 22.43 1.96 17.97
C TRP A 628 22.31 3.48 17.77
N LYS A 629 21.96 4.20 18.84
CA LYS A 629 21.81 5.65 18.90
C LYS A 629 22.80 6.22 19.91
N PRO A 630 24.10 6.35 19.57
CA PRO A 630 25.13 6.83 20.51
C PRO A 630 24.89 8.26 20.97
N SER A 631 24.31 9.08 20.10
CA SER A 631 23.96 10.48 20.34
C SER A 631 22.60 10.78 19.71
N ARG A 632 22.05 11.98 19.97
CA ARG A 632 20.77 12.39 19.38
C ARG A 632 20.87 12.64 17.88
N ASP A 633 22.06 12.86 17.36
CA ASP A 633 22.34 13.25 15.98
C ASP A 633 22.88 12.10 15.11
N LEU A 634 23.19 10.93 15.69
CA LEU A 634 23.67 9.75 14.97
C LEU A 634 22.83 8.52 15.30
N SER A 635 22.44 7.78 14.25
CA SER A 635 21.82 6.47 14.35
C SER A 635 22.47 5.52 13.36
N VAL A 636 22.73 4.31 13.81
CA VAL A 636 23.20 3.20 12.99
C VAL A 636 22.23 2.04 13.23
N ARG A 637 21.68 1.48 12.18
CA ARG A 637 20.79 0.32 12.24
C ARG A 637 21.27 -0.72 11.24
N VAL A 638 21.24 -1.97 11.66
CA VAL A 638 21.51 -3.14 10.83
C VAL A 638 20.29 -4.05 10.92
N ASP A 639 19.68 -4.31 9.80
CA ASP A 639 18.62 -5.29 9.64
C ASP A 639 19.20 -6.52 8.92
N VAL A 640 18.77 -7.70 9.33
CA VAL A 640 19.00 -8.97 8.62
C VAL A 640 17.64 -9.48 8.19
N SER A 641 17.47 -9.67 6.91
CA SER A 641 16.22 -10.16 6.33
C SER A 641 16.40 -11.56 5.75
N ASN A 642 15.30 -12.29 5.71
CA ASN A 642 15.25 -13.65 5.18
C ASN A 642 16.26 -14.62 5.83
N LEU A 643 16.35 -14.59 7.17
CA LEU A 643 17.25 -15.45 7.94
C LEU A 643 17.02 -16.97 7.71
N THR A 644 15.85 -17.34 7.21
CA THR A 644 15.47 -18.73 6.93
C THR A 644 15.76 -19.15 5.50
N ASP A 645 16.26 -18.25 4.66
CA ASP A 645 16.42 -18.47 3.20
C ASP A 645 15.13 -19.03 2.59
N ALA A 646 14.02 -18.36 2.86
CA ALA A 646 12.68 -18.78 2.49
C ALA A 646 12.55 -18.94 0.97
N GLU A 647 12.03 -20.10 0.57
CA GLU A 647 11.80 -20.45 -0.84
C GLU A 647 10.43 -19.98 -1.29
N GLU A 648 10.37 -19.38 -2.47
CA GLU A 648 9.14 -19.13 -3.21
C GLU A 648 8.92 -20.26 -4.22
N ARG A 649 7.75 -20.86 -4.19
CA ARG A 649 7.33 -21.92 -5.10
C ARG A 649 6.15 -21.46 -5.94
N ARG A 650 6.27 -21.64 -7.24
CA ARG A 650 5.19 -21.38 -8.20
C ARG A 650 4.90 -22.65 -9.00
N ARG A 651 3.66 -23.08 -9.02
CA ARG A 651 3.18 -24.17 -9.89
C ARG A 651 2.24 -23.60 -10.93
N ARG A 652 2.44 -23.98 -12.17
CA ARG A 652 1.57 -23.64 -13.30
C ARG A 652 1.00 -24.91 -13.91
N ASP A 653 -0.31 -25.01 -13.98
CA ASP A 653 -1.03 -26.05 -14.72
C ASP A 653 -1.45 -25.43 -16.05
N ILE A 654 -0.75 -25.76 -17.16
CA ILE A 654 -0.89 -25.15 -18.48
C ILE A 654 -1.72 -26.06 -19.37
N TYR A 655 -2.77 -25.53 -19.96
CA TYR A 655 -3.72 -26.24 -20.80
C TYR A 655 -3.42 -26.02 -22.29
N ALA A 656 -3.79 -27.00 -23.14
CA ALA A 656 -3.59 -26.92 -24.59
C ALA A 656 -4.45 -25.85 -25.29
N GLY A 657 -5.44 -25.30 -24.57
CA GLY A 657 -6.36 -24.26 -24.97
C GLY A 657 -7.09 -23.71 -23.74
N PRO A 658 -8.28 -23.11 -23.88
CA PRO A 658 -9.07 -22.64 -22.75
C PRO A 658 -9.35 -23.76 -21.73
N ARG A 659 -9.27 -23.44 -20.42
CA ARG A 659 -9.36 -24.41 -19.31
C ARG A 659 -10.67 -25.20 -19.25
N ASP A 660 -11.75 -24.61 -19.74
CA ASP A 660 -13.10 -25.22 -19.77
C ASP A 660 -13.21 -26.34 -20.81
N SER A 661 -12.39 -26.31 -21.86
CA SER A 661 -12.59 -27.14 -23.06
C SER A 661 -11.34 -27.93 -23.47
N ALA A 662 -10.15 -27.54 -23.01
CA ALA A 662 -8.89 -28.17 -23.41
C ALA A 662 -8.28 -29.02 -22.27
N PRO A 663 -7.58 -30.13 -22.61
CA PRO A 663 -6.90 -30.93 -21.61
C PRO A 663 -5.65 -30.23 -21.08
N LEU A 664 -5.22 -30.61 -19.85
CA LEU A 664 -3.92 -30.26 -19.33
C LEU A 664 -2.83 -30.69 -20.33
N SER A 665 -1.95 -29.78 -20.68
CA SER A 665 -0.82 -29.99 -21.59
C SER A 665 0.48 -30.22 -20.84
N LEU A 666 0.71 -29.43 -19.79
CA LEU A 666 1.98 -29.34 -19.09
C LEU A 666 1.74 -28.87 -17.65
N ARG A 667 2.46 -29.46 -16.71
CA ARG A 667 2.63 -28.86 -15.35
C ARG A 667 4.06 -28.36 -15.22
N GLU A 668 4.21 -27.12 -14.77
CA GLU A 668 5.49 -26.51 -14.52
C GLU A 668 5.61 -26.08 -13.06
N THR A 669 6.76 -26.34 -12.44
CA THR A 669 7.06 -25.88 -11.09
C THR A 669 8.32 -25.04 -11.13
N TYR A 670 8.28 -23.92 -10.45
CA TYR A 670 9.42 -23.07 -10.14
C TYR A 670 9.66 -23.11 -8.65
N SER A 671 10.92 -23.17 -8.25
CA SER A 671 11.33 -22.92 -6.88
C SER A 671 12.55 -22.01 -6.91
N GLN A 672 12.49 -20.91 -6.15
CA GLN A 672 13.52 -19.89 -6.13
C GLN A 672 13.76 -19.43 -4.69
N THR A 673 15.04 -19.19 -4.35
CA THR A 673 15.45 -18.57 -3.09
C THR A 673 16.05 -17.20 -3.38
N ARG A 674 15.89 -16.29 -2.43
CA ARG A 674 16.42 -14.92 -2.55
C ARG A 674 17.71 -14.72 -1.75
N GLY A 675 18.13 -15.75 -0.99
CA GLY A 675 19.19 -15.63 -0.02
C GLY A 675 18.85 -14.70 1.15
N SER A 676 19.74 -14.60 2.12
CA SER A 676 19.67 -13.60 3.19
C SER A 676 20.39 -12.32 2.77
N TRP A 677 19.96 -11.18 3.27
CA TRP A 677 20.66 -9.91 3.07
C TRP A 677 20.70 -9.07 4.34
N LEU A 678 21.73 -8.24 4.41
CA LEU A 678 21.87 -7.21 5.44
C LEU A 678 21.43 -5.86 4.87
N PHE A 679 20.76 -5.05 5.68
CA PHE A 679 20.49 -3.66 5.36
C PHE A 679 21.08 -2.75 6.43
N LEU A 680 22.14 -2.03 6.07
CA LEU A 680 22.80 -1.06 6.92
C LEU A 680 22.19 0.33 6.69
N GLN A 681 21.83 1.02 7.76
CA GLN A 681 21.39 2.41 7.71
C GLN A 681 22.25 3.27 8.63
N ILE A 682 22.72 4.39 8.12
CA ILE A 682 23.44 5.41 8.87
C ILE A 682 22.79 6.75 8.62
N ARG A 683 22.33 7.41 9.67
CA ARG A 683 21.73 8.75 9.62
C ARG A 683 22.48 9.68 10.55
N LYS A 684 22.91 10.83 10.02
CA LYS A 684 23.59 11.90 10.76
C LYS A 684 22.88 13.23 10.54
N THR A 685 22.43 13.84 11.64
CA THR A 685 21.98 15.25 11.67
C THR A 685 23.18 16.15 11.91
N ILE A 686 23.27 17.28 11.19
CA ILE A 686 24.41 18.23 11.21
C ILE A 686 23.95 19.60 11.67
#